data_8edd00866d12d1f736cf1d54cdaf0b39
#
_entry.id   8edd00866d12d1f736cf1d54cdaf0b39
#
_cell.length_a   1.000
_cell.length_b   1.000
_cell.length_c   1.000
_cell.angle_alpha   90.00
_cell.angle_beta   90.00
_cell.angle_gamma   90.00
#
_symmetry.space_group_name_H-M   'P 1'
#
loop_
_entity.id
_entity.type
_entity.pdbx_description
1 polymer ?
#
loop_
_entity_poly.entity_id
_entity_poly.type
_entity_poly.pdbx_seq_one_letter_code
_entity_poly.pdbx_strand_id
1 'polypeptide(L)'
;MRKTWAALVAASLTVAPLAAVPLTSTPAAAAGQAAVAPVLTPPMGWNDWNAFGCDVDEQLVQQTADKLLSSGLQAAGYQYVNIDDCWMGKTRDAEGRLVPDPVKFPHGITGVAAYVHAKGLKLGIYESAGTLTCAGFPGSLGHEQQDADSFASWGVDYLKYDNCYNQHLPSQQRYRAMGDALARTGRPIVYSLCNWGLDDVWTWGGTVGQLWRTTGDIDASFGRMLDIFHANAKLADAAGPGGWNDPDMLEVGNGMTATEDRAHFSLWAEMAAPLIAGTDLRKASAETLAVYGNTEVIAVDQDRLGKQGRPVSMTGGLDVLAKPLADGSVAVTLFNENPQPAAISTTAAAVGLPTAKGYLLRDLWEHTDAETAGTISATVPGHGAVMYKVTPTDHPGGQHPDIVLETKVPDLAPGGSATVTTAFANNGAQPANDVRLGLDAPAGWTVVPLTRTRVGHVPAGGRAQADFRVTAPADLPAPITRATLTGTATAHGPGGPQSVTAPAPVVLAAPVQAPYRTFTDTAAVFGAQGGTFAIDGAGADLYYDVDEYSTVYRPGAEHDGSTTVVKLTAQAPTSEWAKAGIMVRNDITRPGTSAGYLVLAEAPGKGYVLQWDSDGDGKLDSNSSAANQGSGSATYPSWLRLVRDGSTYTGYCSTDGTTWTQVGRATLPGVAARQDVGLFTSSHSAGTSGEADFTGFTQS
;
A
#
# COMPACT_ATOMS: atom_id res chain seq x y z
N MET A 1 54.35 39.13 -28.03
CA MET A 1 55.29 39.43 -29.10
C MET A 1 54.76 38.73 -30.37
N ARG A 2 54.37 39.61 -31.31
CA ARG A 2 54.68 39.65 -32.74
C ARG A 2 54.51 38.33 -33.49
N LYS A 3 53.44 38.22 -34.32
CA LYS A 3 53.44 38.47 -35.80
C LYS A 3 54.08 37.30 -36.57
N THR A 4 53.57 36.70 -37.61
CA THR A 4 53.24 37.29 -38.92
C THR A 4 52.55 36.25 -39.85
N TRP A 5 51.73 36.77 -40.69
CA TRP A 5 51.13 36.39 -41.94
C TRP A 5 52.05 35.65 -42.98
N ALA A 6 51.49 34.74 -43.80
CA ALA A 6 51.79 34.69 -45.23
C ALA A 6 50.68 34.04 -46.03
N ALA A 7 50.13 34.76 -46.96
CA ALA A 7 49.25 34.29 -48.07
C ALA A 7 50.12 33.87 -49.25
N LEU A 8 49.56 33.03 -50.16
CA LEU A 8 49.74 33.06 -51.61
C LEU A 8 49.21 31.73 -52.21
N VAL A 9 48.43 31.76 -53.13
CA VAL A 9 48.20 31.98 -54.56
C VAL A 9 47.52 30.76 -55.19
N ALA A 10 46.43 31.07 -55.89
CA ALA A 10 45.61 30.15 -56.69
C ALA A 10 46.29 29.68 -57.97
N ALA A 11 46.07 28.45 -58.37
CA ALA A 11 46.23 28.01 -59.75
C ALA A 11 45.00 27.24 -60.18
N SER A 12 44.27 27.78 -61.11
CA SER A 12 43.12 27.22 -61.79
C SER A 12 43.56 26.20 -62.86
N LEU A 13 43.06 24.97 -62.77
CA LEU A 13 43.07 23.99 -63.86
C LEU A 13 41.64 23.56 -64.16
N THR A 14 41.15 23.95 -65.31
CA THR A 14 39.89 23.54 -65.94
C THR A 14 40.00 22.13 -66.46
N VAL A 15 39.12 21.23 -65.98
CA VAL A 15 38.88 19.91 -66.59
C VAL A 15 37.37 19.77 -66.86
N ALA A 16 37.03 19.43 -68.08
CA ALA A 16 35.67 19.31 -68.58
C ALA A 16 34.88 18.15 -67.93
N PRO A 17 33.52 18.24 -67.87
CA PRO A 17 32.72 17.27 -67.13
C PRO A 17 32.47 16.00 -67.94
N LEU A 18 32.79 14.81 -67.36
CA LEU A 18 32.17 13.55 -67.71
C LEU A 18 30.79 13.47 -67.07
N ALA A 19 29.77 13.26 -67.89
CA ALA A 19 28.39 13.04 -67.45
C ALA A 19 28.29 11.72 -66.65
N ALA A 20 28.05 11.86 -65.33
CA ALA A 20 27.68 10.70 -64.49
C ALA A 20 26.16 10.56 -64.50
N VAL A 21 25.68 9.38 -64.92
CA VAL A 21 24.28 8.95 -64.79
C VAL A 21 23.94 8.81 -63.28
N PRO A 22 22.88 9.44 -62.78
CA PRO A 22 22.47 9.25 -61.39
C PRO A 22 21.85 7.86 -61.23
N LEU A 23 22.49 6.98 -60.46
CA LEU A 23 21.84 5.84 -59.83
C LEU A 23 20.92 6.38 -58.75
N THR A 24 19.63 6.42 -59.07
CA THR A 24 18.57 6.65 -58.09
C THR A 24 18.51 5.45 -57.17
N SER A 25 19.21 5.48 -56.01
CA SER A 25 18.87 4.64 -54.87
C SER A 25 17.56 5.10 -54.33
N THR A 26 16.49 4.37 -54.53
CA THR A 26 15.25 4.45 -53.75
C THR A 26 15.64 4.25 -52.29
N PRO A 27 15.34 5.18 -51.37
CA PRO A 27 15.44 4.90 -49.97
C PRO A 27 14.51 3.73 -49.67
N ALA A 28 15.06 2.64 -49.10
CA ALA A 28 14.24 1.64 -48.43
C ALA A 28 13.35 2.39 -47.43
N ALA A 29 12.06 2.28 -47.63
CA ALA A 29 11.11 2.78 -46.64
C ALA A 29 11.50 2.12 -45.32
N ALA A 30 11.93 2.92 -44.35
CA ALA A 30 11.99 2.50 -42.95
C ALA A 30 10.61 1.93 -42.66
N ALA A 31 10.53 0.64 -42.34
CA ALA A 31 9.31 0.04 -41.83
C ALA A 31 8.92 0.91 -40.60
N GLY A 32 7.85 1.66 -40.77
CA GLY A 32 7.35 2.49 -39.67
C GLY A 32 7.10 1.58 -38.49
N GLN A 33 7.73 1.86 -37.35
CA GLN A 33 7.30 1.28 -36.10
C GLN A 33 5.80 1.57 -36.00
N ALA A 34 5.00 0.48 -35.94
CA ALA A 34 3.58 0.61 -35.71
C ALA A 34 3.40 1.43 -34.41
N ALA A 35 2.67 2.52 -34.51
CA ALA A 35 2.49 3.42 -33.38
C ALA A 35 1.77 2.66 -32.28
N VAL A 36 2.46 2.38 -31.19
CA VAL A 36 1.84 1.91 -29.94
C VAL A 36 0.77 2.95 -29.55
N ALA A 37 -0.42 2.51 -29.16
CA ALA A 37 -1.49 3.41 -28.78
C ALA A 37 -1.02 4.33 -27.63
N PRO A 38 -1.09 5.66 -27.76
CA PRO A 38 -0.66 6.53 -26.68
C PRO A 38 -1.65 6.43 -25.52
N VAL A 39 -1.19 5.88 -24.38
CA VAL A 39 -1.93 5.86 -23.11
C VAL A 39 -1.61 7.15 -22.36
N LEU A 40 -2.34 8.23 -22.71
CA LEU A 40 -2.05 9.59 -22.23
C LEU A 40 -2.47 9.84 -20.79
N THR A 41 -3.39 9.02 -20.27
CA THR A 41 -3.82 8.96 -18.86
C THR A 41 -3.83 7.51 -18.40
N PRO A 42 -3.75 7.24 -17.09
CA PRO A 42 -3.78 5.86 -16.58
C PRO A 42 -5.03 5.11 -17.04
N PRO A 43 -4.95 3.84 -17.45
CA PRO A 43 -6.12 3.05 -17.81
C PRO A 43 -7.07 2.86 -16.63
N MET A 44 -8.38 2.89 -16.93
CA MET A 44 -9.44 2.60 -15.97
C MET A 44 -10.26 1.41 -16.45
N GLY A 45 -10.56 0.47 -15.55
CA GLY A 45 -11.28 -0.74 -15.91
C GLY A 45 -11.58 -1.66 -14.75
N TRP A 46 -11.73 -2.94 -15.07
CA TRP A 46 -11.96 -4.03 -14.14
C TRP A 46 -11.13 -5.24 -14.54
N ASN A 47 -10.73 -6.05 -13.54
CA ASN A 47 -10.07 -7.33 -13.72
C ASN A 47 -10.68 -8.34 -12.75
N ASP A 48 -10.82 -9.60 -13.17
CA ASP A 48 -11.54 -10.64 -12.41
C ASP A 48 -10.71 -11.28 -11.30
N TRP A 49 -9.38 -11.22 -11.33
CA TRP A 49 -8.50 -12.06 -10.52
C TRP A 49 -8.77 -11.99 -9.02
N ASN A 50 -8.77 -10.80 -8.43
CA ASN A 50 -8.83 -10.66 -6.98
C ASN A 50 -10.18 -11.12 -6.39
N ALA A 51 -11.27 -10.98 -7.14
CA ALA A 51 -12.58 -11.43 -6.68
C ALA A 51 -12.92 -12.89 -7.04
N PHE A 52 -12.29 -13.46 -8.08
CA PHE A 52 -12.74 -14.74 -8.64
C PHE A 52 -11.62 -15.77 -8.87
N GLY A 53 -10.34 -15.35 -8.95
CA GLY A 53 -9.27 -16.26 -9.33
C GLY A 53 -9.60 -17.01 -10.62
N CYS A 54 -9.49 -18.32 -10.59
CA CYS A 54 -9.84 -19.16 -11.75
C CYS A 54 -11.35 -19.38 -11.99
N ASP A 55 -12.23 -18.78 -11.19
CA ASP A 55 -13.70 -18.91 -11.37
C ASP A 55 -14.23 -17.83 -12.33
N VAL A 56 -13.62 -17.74 -13.51
CA VAL A 56 -13.96 -16.82 -14.59
C VAL A 56 -14.58 -17.55 -15.75
N ASP A 57 -15.62 -16.95 -16.34
CA ASP A 57 -16.28 -17.43 -17.55
C ASP A 57 -16.81 -16.27 -18.42
N GLU A 58 -17.29 -16.61 -19.61
CA GLU A 58 -17.85 -15.63 -20.55
C GLU A 58 -19.03 -14.86 -19.96
N GLN A 59 -19.88 -15.53 -19.15
CA GLN A 59 -21.06 -14.90 -18.54
C GLN A 59 -20.67 -13.87 -17.48
N LEU A 60 -19.68 -14.16 -16.67
CA LEU A 60 -19.12 -13.21 -15.69
C LEU A 60 -18.62 -11.93 -16.38
N VAL A 61 -17.83 -12.09 -17.44
CA VAL A 61 -17.27 -10.95 -18.20
C VAL A 61 -18.39 -10.11 -18.82
N GLN A 62 -19.38 -10.75 -19.44
CA GLN A 62 -20.53 -10.05 -20.03
C GLN A 62 -21.37 -9.31 -18.98
N GLN A 63 -21.67 -9.93 -17.84
CA GLN A 63 -22.41 -9.30 -16.74
C GLN A 63 -21.66 -8.12 -16.14
N THR A 64 -20.34 -8.22 -16.04
CA THR A 64 -19.51 -7.11 -15.54
C THR A 64 -19.48 -5.95 -16.52
N ALA A 65 -19.40 -6.23 -17.83
CA ALA A 65 -19.51 -5.20 -18.86
C ALA A 65 -20.87 -4.47 -18.78
N ASP A 66 -21.97 -5.21 -18.60
CA ASP A 66 -23.31 -4.63 -18.39
C ASP A 66 -23.39 -3.79 -17.11
N LYS A 67 -22.72 -4.24 -16.05
CA LYS A 67 -22.70 -3.52 -14.78
C LYS A 67 -21.92 -2.22 -14.88
N LEU A 68 -20.81 -2.16 -15.59
CA LEU A 68 -20.06 -0.93 -15.84
C LEU A 68 -20.93 0.16 -16.48
N LEU A 69 -21.79 -0.24 -17.42
CA LEU A 69 -22.76 0.68 -18.03
C LEU A 69 -23.85 1.08 -17.03
N SER A 70 -24.52 0.09 -16.44
CA SER A 70 -25.70 0.32 -15.62
C SER A 70 -25.43 1.05 -14.31
N SER A 71 -24.19 0.97 -13.79
CA SER A 71 -23.74 1.71 -12.59
C SER A 71 -23.26 3.14 -12.91
N GLY A 72 -23.06 3.49 -14.18
CA GLY A 72 -22.49 4.78 -14.58
C GLY A 72 -20.95 4.82 -14.59
N LEU A 73 -20.27 3.74 -14.22
CA LEU A 73 -18.81 3.69 -14.19
C LEU A 73 -18.18 3.87 -15.57
N GLN A 74 -18.80 3.37 -16.66
CA GLN A 74 -18.35 3.66 -18.00
C GLN A 74 -18.34 5.17 -18.29
N ALA A 75 -19.39 5.88 -17.88
CA ALA A 75 -19.47 7.33 -18.05
C ALA A 75 -18.44 8.08 -17.19
N ALA A 76 -18.03 7.51 -16.06
CA ALA A 76 -16.96 8.01 -15.21
C ALA A 76 -15.55 7.75 -15.77
N GLY A 77 -15.41 6.91 -16.83
CA GLY A 77 -14.13 6.68 -17.51
C GLY A 77 -13.63 5.23 -17.54
N TYR A 78 -14.31 4.27 -16.87
CA TYR A 78 -13.93 2.86 -16.90
C TYR A 78 -14.20 2.24 -18.25
N GLN A 79 -13.15 1.82 -18.95
CA GLN A 79 -13.24 1.35 -20.34
C GLN A 79 -12.84 -0.09 -20.54
N TYR A 80 -11.94 -0.63 -19.68
CA TYR A 80 -11.38 -1.95 -19.87
C TYR A 80 -12.11 -3.01 -19.04
N VAL A 81 -12.39 -4.15 -19.67
CA VAL A 81 -12.87 -5.38 -19.02
C VAL A 81 -11.80 -6.43 -19.27
N ASN A 82 -10.98 -6.69 -18.26
CA ASN A 82 -9.82 -7.55 -18.39
C ASN A 82 -10.12 -8.94 -17.82
N ILE A 83 -9.84 -9.96 -18.63
CA ILE A 83 -9.83 -11.37 -18.22
C ILE A 83 -8.41 -11.68 -17.76
N ASP A 84 -8.26 -12.18 -16.54
CA ASP A 84 -6.97 -12.63 -15.97
C ASP A 84 -6.66 -14.09 -16.31
N ASP A 85 -5.84 -14.79 -15.53
CA ASP A 85 -5.43 -16.18 -15.76
C ASP A 85 -6.61 -17.17 -15.84
N CYS A 86 -6.39 -18.40 -16.25
CA CYS A 86 -7.36 -19.48 -16.31
C CYS A 86 -8.45 -19.38 -17.40
N TRP A 87 -8.31 -18.49 -18.38
CA TRP A 87 -9.23 -18.41 -19.52
C TRP A 87 -8.99 -19.48 -20.57
N MET A 88 -7.77 -20.03 -20.65
CA MET A 88 -7.32 -20.96 -21.70
C MET A 88 -7.38 -22.42 -21.26
N GLY A 89 -7.29 -23.32 -22.23
CA GLY A 89 -7.15 -24.75 -22.02
C GLY A 89 -5.76 -25.13 -21.48
N LYS A 90 -5.66 -26.32 -20.90
CA LYS A 90 -4.39 -26.81 -20.29
C LYS A 90 -3.29 -27.12 -21.30
N THR A 91 -3.57 -27.14 -22.58
CA THR A 91 -2.59 -27.40 -23.66
C THR A 91 -2.87 -26.51 -24.84
N ARG A 92 -1.81 -26.19 -25.59
CA ARG A 92 -1.91 -25.57 -26.90
C ARG A 92 -2.48 -26.56 -27.94
N ASP A 93 -3.02 -26.05 -29.05
CA ASP A 93 -3.49 -26.88 -30.16
C ASP A 93 -2.32 -27.53 -30.94
N ALA A 94 -2.65 -28.29 -31.99
CA ALA A 94 -1.65 -28.97 -32.80
C ALA A 94 -0.71 -28.03 -33.57
N GLU A 95 -1.13 -26.79 -33.79
CA GLU A 95 -0.38 -25.71 -34.41
C GLU A 95 0.40 -24.88 -33.39
N GLY A 96 0.30 -25.23 -32.09
CA GLY A 96 0.98 -24.54 -30.98
C GLY A 96 0.26 -23.27 -30.45
N ARG A 97 -0.98 -23.01 -30.88
CA ARG A 97 -1.74 -21.81 -30.47
C ARG A 97 -2.44 -22.01 -29.13
N LEU A 98 -2.61 -20.92 -28.37
CA LEU A 98 -3.48 -20.88 -27.21
C LEU A 98 -4.95 -21.11 -27.64
N VAL A 99 -5.67 -21.89 -26.86
CA VAL A 99 -7.08 -22.21 -27.11
C VAL A 99 -7.90 -21.78 -25.91
N PRO A 100 -8.93 -20.95 -26.06
CA PRO A 100 -9.88 -20.67 -24.97
C PRO A 100 -10.49 -21.95 -24.43
N ASP A 101 -10.73 -22.03 -23.11
CA ASP A 101 -11.46 -23.15 -22.51
C ASP A 101 -12.88 -23.19 -23.09
N PRO A 102 -13.29 -24.27 -23.79
CA PRO A 102 -14.58 -24.29 -24.48
C PRO A 102 -15.78 -24.38 -23.55
N VAL A 103 -15.59 -24.70 -22.29
CA VAL A 103 -16.66 -24.72 -21.27
C VAL A 103 -16.86 -23.34 -20.69
N LYS A 104 -15.76 -22.65 -20.37
CA LYS A 104 -15.78 -21.29 -19.82
C LYS A 104 -16.11 -20.24 -20.87
N PHE A 105 -15.57 -20.38 -22.07
CA PHE A 105 -15.69 -19.44 -23.18
C PHE A 105 -16.21 -20.14 -24.46
N PRO A 106 -17.49 -20.55 -24.48
CA PRO A 106 -18.05 -21.35 -25.58
C PRO A 106 -18.08 -20.60 -26.94
N HIS A 107 -18.09 -19.25 -26.93
CA HIS A 107 -17.99 -18.44 -28.13
C HIS A 107 -16.56 -17.93 -28.41
N GLY A 108 -15.59 -18.41 -27.65
CA GLY A 108 -14.18 -17.99 -27.72
C GLY A 108 -13.97 -16.53 -27.34
N ILE A 109 -12.71 -16.11 -27.26
CA ILE A 109 -12.36 -14.71 -26.90
C ILE A 109 -12.90 -13.72 -27.93
N THR A 110 -12.98 -14.09 -29.23
CA THR A 110 -13.58 -13.24 -30.26
C THR A 110 -15.07 -12.91 -29.97
N GLY A 111 -15.83 -13.89 -29.48
CA GLY A 111 -17.23 -13.68 -29.11
C GLY A 111 -17.37 -12.72 -27.92
N VAL A 112 -16.51 -12.88 -26.92
CA VAL A 112 -16.46 -11.97 -25.76
C VAL A 112 -16.04 -10.56 -26.17
N ALA A 113 -15.01 -10.44 -27.01
CA ALA A 113 -14.55 -9.14 -27.53
C ALA A 113 -15.67 -8.41 -28.29
N ALA A 114 -16.38 -9.14 -29.16
CA ALA A 114 -17.52 -8.56 -29.88
C ALA A 114 -18.63 -8.05 -28.96
N TYR A 115 -18.94 -8.78 -27.88
CA TYR A 115 -19.91 -8.36 -26.87
C TYR A 115 -19.46 -7.09 -26.13
N VAL A 116 -18.23 -7.08 -25.63
CA VAL A 116 -17.64 -5.95 -24.88
C VAL A 116 -17.56 -4.70 -25.77
N HIS A 117 -17.10 -4.84 -27.02
CA HIS A 117 -17.02 -3.76 -28.00
C HIS A 117 -18.41 -3.19 -28.37
N ALA A 118 -19.43 -4.04 -28.47
CA ALA A 118 -20.79 -3.58 -28.73
C ALA A 118 -21.35 -2.68 -27.60
N LYS A 119 -20.76 -2.73 -26.41
CA LYS A 119 -21.04 -1.86 -25.26
C LYS A 119 -20.21 -0.58 -25.25
N GLY A 120 -19.29 -0.39 -26.20
CA GLY A 120 -18.34 0.73 -26.22
C GLY A 120 -17.20 0.58 -25.21
N LEU A 121 -16.97 -0.64 -24.73
CA LEU A 121 -15.89 -1.01 -23.81
C LEU A 121 -14.74 -1.69 -24.60
N LYS A 122 -13.64 -1.99 -23.94
CA LYS A 122 -12.43 -2.63 -24.47
C LYS A 122 -12.16 -3.91 -23.72
N LEU A 123 -11.70 -4.97 -24.42
CA LEU A 123 -11.38 -6.25 -23.82
C LEU A 123 -9.87 -6.36 -23.55
N GLY A 124 -9.51 -6.72 -22.32
CA GLY A 124 -8.16 -7.15 -21.98
C GLY A 124 -8.06 -8.65 -21.77
N ILE A 125 -6.83 -9.16 -21.85
CA ILE A 125 -6.50 -10.57 -21.63
C ILE A 125 -5.21 -10.68 -20.83
N TYR A 126 -4.95 -11.85 -20.27
CA TYR A 126 -3.77 -12.19 -19.49
C TYR A 126 -2.93 -13.24 -20.18
N GLU A 127 -1.61 -13.15 -20.00
CA GLU A 127 -0.63 -14.17 -20.31
C GLU A 127 0.64 -14.02 -19.44
N SER A 128 1.59 -14.95 -19.54
CA SER A 128 2.84 -14.93 -18.78
C SER A 128 4.08 -14.97 -19.67
N ALA A 129 5.11 -14.22 -19.28
CA ALA A 129 6.43 -14.20 -19.88
C ALA A 129 7.27 -15.46 -19.59
N GLY A 130 6.67 -16.51 -19.12
CA GLY A 130 7.28 -17.78 -18.78
C GLY A 130 6.77 -18.94 -19.61
N THR A 131 7.20 -20.16 -19.26
CA THR A 131 6.72 -21.39 -19.88
C THR A 131 5.32 -21.77 -19.47
N LEU A 132 4.87 -21.31 -18.28
CA LEU A 132 3.53 -21.48 -17.77
C LEU A 132 3.04 -20.15 -17.18
N THR A 133 1.71 -19.99 -17.08
CA THR A 133 1.04 -18.95 -16.30
C THR A 133 1.15 -19.24 -14.81
N CYS A 134 0.78 -18.29 -13.94
CA CYS A 134 0.83 -18.48 -12.50
C CYS A 134 -0.10 -19.62 -12.02
N ALA A 135 -1.23 -19.83 -12.69
CA ALA A 135 -2.14 -20.96 -12.43
C ALA A 135 -1.75 -22.26 -13.18
N GLY A 136 -0.59 -22.29 -13.85
CA GLY A 136 -0.03 -23.47 -14.50
C GLY A 136 -0.65 -23.82 -15.87
N PHE A 137 -1.16 -22.83 -16.58
CA PHE A 137 -1.58 -22.96 -17.98
C PHE A 137 -0.39 -22.66 -18.93
N PRO A 138 -0.48 -22.94 -20.25
CA PRO A 138 0.62 -22.68 -21.18
C PRO A 138 0.97 -21.18 -21.24
N GLY A 139 2.21 -20.81 -20.94
CA GLY A 139 2.72 -19.45 -21.05
C GLY A 139 3.30 -19.13 -22.43
N SER A 140 3.63 -17.85 -22.69
CA SER A 140 4.02 -17.35 -24.01
C SER A 140 5.51 -17.46 -24.32
N LEU A 141 6.37 -17.90 -23.40
CA LEU A 141 7.82 -17.96 -23.63
C LEU A 141 8.15 -18.87 -24.83
N GLY A 142 8.72 -18.26 -25.91
CA GLY A 142 9.01 -18.91 -27.17
C GLY A 142 7.83 -18.98 -28.16
N HIS A 143 6.68 -18.42 -27.80
CA HIS A 143 5.47 -18.35 -28.63
C HIS A 143 4.95 -16.91 -28.80
N GLU A 144 5.73 -15.89 -28.43
CA GLU A 144 5.28 -14.51 -28.27
C GLU A 144 4.60 -13.96 -29.55
N GLN A 145 5.15 -14.23 -30.74
CA GLN A 145 4.54 -13.74 -31.99
C GLN A 145 3.22 -14.44 -32.29
N GLN A 146 3.17 -15.76 -32.09
CA GLN A 146 1.94 -16.53 -32.35
C GLN A 146 0.79 -16.11 -31.43
N ASP A 147 1.12 -15.86 -30.16
CA ASP A 147 0.14 -15.45 -29.16
C ASP A 147 -0.30 -13.99 -29.41
N ALA A 148 0.62 -13.08 -29.72
CA ALA A 148 0.31 -11.71 -30.11
C ALA A 148 -0.62 -11.64 -31.34
N ASP A 149 -0.34 -12.47 -32.37
CA ASP A 149 -1.19 -12.58 -33.56
C ASP A 149 -2.60 -13.09 -33.20
N SER A 150 -2.69 -14.05 -32.27
CA SER A 150 -3.97 -14.56 -31.78
C SER A 150 -4.75 -13.47 -31.03
N PHE A 151 -4.12 -12.75 -30.09
CA PHE A 151 -4.75 -11.65 -29.36
C PHE A 151 -5.26 -10.55 -30.31
N ALA A 152 -4.44 -10.16 -31.27
CA ALA A 152 -4.84 -9.17 -32.27
C ALA A 152 -6.04 -9.66 -33.12
N SER A 153 -6.03 -10.93 -33.53
CA SER A 153 -7.11 -11.53 -34.34
C SER A 153 -8.43 -11.65 -33.56
N TRP A 154 -8.36 -11.86 -32.25
CA TRP A 154 -9.52 -11.94 -31.38
C TRP A 154 -10.11 -10.59 -30.99
N GLY A 155 -9.41 -9.49 -31.29
CA GLY A 155 -9.88 -8.16 -30.97
C GLY A 155 -9.52 -7.68 -29.57
N VAL A 156 -8.46 -8.21 -28.98
CA VAL A 156 -7.94 -7.78 -27.66
C VAL A 156 -7.38 -6.36 -27.72
N ASP A 157 -7.61 -5.56 -26.69
CA ASP A 157 -7.18 -4.16 -26.57
C ASP A 157 -6.17 -3.90 -25.44
N TYR A 158 -5.97 -4.88 -24.55
CA TYR A 158 -5.07 -4.78 -23.40
C TYR A 158 -4.50 -6.16 -23.09
N LEU A 159 -3.21 -6.25 -22.77
CA LEU A 159 -2.53 -7.46 -22.32
C LEU A 159 -1.86 -7.21 -20.99
N LYS A 160 -2.29 -7.92 -19.92
CA LYS A 160 -1.52 -8.12 -18.68
C LYS A 160 -0.56 -9.29 -18.92
N TYR A 161 0.74 -9.05 -18.74
CA TYR A 161 1.77 -10.03 -19.03
C TYR A 161 2.62 -10.30 -17.80
N ASP A 162 2.47 -11.48 -17.22
CA ASP A 162 2.97 -11.85 -15.91
C ASP A 162 4.38 -12.47 -15.94
N ASN A 163 4.93 -12.82 -14.76
CA ASN A 163 6.33 -13.21 -14.58
C ASN A 163 6.55 -14.65 -14.09
N CYS A 164 5.50 -15.45 -13.97
CA CYS A 164 5.58 -16.82 -13.47
C CYS A 164 6.35 -17.74 -14.40
N TYR A 165 6.99 -18.76 -13.85
CA TYR A 165 7.76 -19.80 -14.57
C TYR A 165 8.74 -19.23 -15.60
N ASN A 166 9.44 -18.17 -15.23
CA ASN A 166 10.26 -17.32 -16.08
C ASN A 166 11.63 -17.92 -16.48
N GLN A 167 11.93 -19.13 -16.01
CA GLN A 167 13.18 -19.86 -16.28
C GLN A 167 14.46 -19.08 -15.92
N HIS A 168 14.34 -18.12 -15.00
CA HIS A 168 15.41 -17.21 -14.59
C HIS A 168 16.04 -16.41 -15.75
N LEU A 169 15.31 -16.24 -16.85
CA LEU A 169 15.73 -15.41 -17.97
C LEU A 169 15.52 -13.92 -17.62
N PRO A 170 16.38 -13.02 -18.14
CA PRO A 170 16.26 -11.58 -17.86
C PRO A 170 14.89 -11.02 -18.22
N SER A 171 14.25 -10.32 -17.28
CA SER A 171 12.91 -9.75 -17.45
C SER A 171 12.81 -8.85 -18.67
N GLN A 172 13.73 -7.90 -18.84
CA GLN A 172 13.70 -6.97 -19.96
C GLN A 172 13.72 -7.68 -21.34
N GLN A 173 14.44 -8.79 -21.47
CA GLN A 173 14.47 -9.57 -22.71
C GLN A 173 13.11 -10.19 -23.01
N ARG A 174 12.50 -10.84 -22.03
CA ARG A 174 11.23 -11.57 -22.19
C ARG A 174 10.07 -10.60 -22.48
N TYR A 175 9.99 -9.52 -21.72
CA TYR A 175 8.95 -8.51 -21.90
C TYR A 175 9.09 -7.76 -23.22
N ARG A 176 10.33 -7.46 -23.65
CA ARG A 176 10.60 -6.86 -24.97
C ARG A 176 10.19 -7.79 -26.12
N ALA A 177 10.42 -9.10 -26.01
CA ALA A 177 10.02 -10.05 -27.04
C ALA A 177 8.51 -10.00 -27.34
N MET A 178 7.67 -9.95 -26.29
CA MET A 178 6.22 -9.79 -26.44
C MET A 178 5.86 -8.39 -26.93
N GLY A 179 6.47 -7.32 -26.41
CA GLY A 179 6.24 -5.95 -26.88
C GLY A 179 6.52 -5.79 -28.38
N ASP A 180 7.63 -6.33 -28.86
CA ASP A 180 7.98 -6.36 -30.30
C ASP A 180 6.98 -7.20 -31.12
N ALA A 181 6.49 -8.31 -30.56
CA ALA A 181 5.47 -9.15 -31.19
C ALA A 181 4.13 -8.41 -31.34
N LEU A 182 3.65 -7.77 -30.26
CA LEU A 182 2.44 -6.94 -30.29
C LEU A 182 2.54 -5.82 -31.31
N ALA A 183 3.68 -5.11 -31.38
CA ALA A 183 3.89 -4.05 -32.34
C ALA A 183 3.79 -4.56 -33.81
N ARG A 184 4.29 -5.77 -34.09
CA ARG A 184 4.21 -6.38 -35.44
C ARG A 184 2.79 -6.73 -35.88
N THR A 185 1.85 -6.93 -34.93
CA THR A 185 0.46 -7.21 -35.29
C THR A 185 -0.25 -6.01 -35.92
N GLY A 186 0.23 -4.80 -35.69
CA GLY A 186 -0.40 -3.54 -36.12
C GLY A 186 -1.68 -3.16 -35.36
N ARG A 187 -2.16 -4.00 -34.41
CA ARG A 187 -3.27 -3.65 -33.53
C ARG A 187 -2.77 -2.87 -32.31
N PRO A 188 -3.41 -1.74 -31.93
CA PRO A 188 -3.03 -0.98 -30.75
C PRO A 188 -3.50 -1.70 -29.48
N ILE A 189 -2.66 -2.55 -28.91
CA ILE A 189 -2.90 -3.27 -27.65
C ILE A 189 -2.12 -2.57 -26.55
N VAL A 190 -2.79 -2.16 -25.47
CA VAL A 190 -2.13 -1.65 -24.26
C VAL A 190 -1.37 -2.79 -23.60
N TYR A 191 -0.09 -2.58 -23.34
CA TYR A 191 0.77 -3.62 -22.80
C TYR A 191 1.18 -3.30 -21.36
N SER A 192 0.72 -4.11 -20.43
CA SER A 192 0.97 -4.01 -18.99
C SER A 192 1.96 -5.07 -18.54
N LEU A 193 3.11 -4.63 -18.03
CA LEU A 193 4.21 -5.46 -17.57
C LEU A 193 3.99 -5.82 -16.10
N CYS A 194 3.64 -7.07 -15.81
CA CYS A 194 3.39 -7.57 -14.46
C CYS A 194 4.60 -8.36 -13.95
N ASN A 195 5.77 -7.69 -13.80
CA ASN A 195 6.99 -8.32 -13.32
C ASN A 195 7.29 -8.07 -11.83
N TRP A 196 6.29 -7.61 -11.06
CA TRP A 196 6.32 -7.46 -9.60
C TRP A 196 7.38 -6.49 -9.06
N GLY A 197 7.80 -5.51 -9.86
CA GLY A 197 8.85 -4.55 -9.49
C GLY A 197 10.28 -5.09 -9.63
N LEU A 198 10.45 -6.32 -10.08
CA LEU A 198 11.77 -6.92 -10.23
C LEU A 198 12.59 -6.23 -11.34
N ASP A 199 13.92 -6.30 -11.21
CA ASP A 199 14.89 -5.73 -12.16
C ASP A 199 14.66 -4.21 -12.40
N ASP A 200 14.20 -3.47 -11.39
CA ASP A 200 13.94 -2.02 -11.46
C ASP A 200 13.13 -1.65 -12.72
N VAL A 201 12.01 -2.33 -12.96
CA VAL A 201 11.20 -2.22 -14.18
C VAL A 201 10.84 -0.78 -14.54
N TRP A 202 10.69 0.10 -13.58
CA TRP A 202 10.44 1.54 -13.79
C TRP A 202 11.55 2.27 -14.54
N THR A 203 12.76 1.69 -14.64
CA THR A 203 13.89 2.28 -15.38
C THR A 203 13.87 1.96 -16.87
N TRP A 204 13.19 0.88 -17.27
CA TRP A 204 13.17 0.41 -18.66
C TRP A 204 11.76 0.12 -19.22
N GLY A 205 10.76 -0.07 -18.35
CA GLY A 205 9.40 -0.48 -18.71
C GLY A 205 8.75 0.44 -19.73
N GLY A 206 8.90 1.75 -19.60
CA GLY A 206 8.38 2.74 -20.55
C GLY A 206 8.95 2.67 -21.98
N THR A 207 10.01 1.89 -22.20
CA THR A 207 10.53 1.59 -23.55
C THR A 207 9.94 0.31 -24.15
N VAL A 208 9.12 -0.42 -23.38
CA VAL A 208 8.61 -1.75 -23.73
C VAL A 208 7.07 -1.78 -23.72
N GLY A 209 6.44 -1.18 -22.70
CA GLY A 209 5.00 -1.15 -22.52
C GLY A 209 4.51 0.18 -21.96
N GLN A 210 3.22 0.23 -21.61
CA GLN A 210 2.56 1.44 -21.14
C GLN A 210 2.29 1.45 -19.63
N LEU A 211 2.39 0.28 -18.99
CA LEU A 211 2.25 0.12 -17.54
C LEU A 211 3.30 -0.88 -17.05
N TRP A 212 3.71 -0.73 -15.81
CA TRP A 212 4.59 -1.71 -15.15
C TRP A 212 4.29 -1.79 -13.65
N ARG A 213 4.06 -3.02 -13.19
CA ARG A 213 3.86 -3.33 -11.77
C ARG A 213 5.12 -2.98 -11.00
N THR A 214 4.97 -2.18 -9.96
CA THR A 214 6.09 -1.67 -9.15
C THR A 214 6.36 -2.53 -7.92
N THR A 215 5.44 -3.42 -7.57
CA THR A 215 5.50 -4.33 -6.41
C THR A 215 4.90 -5.70 -6.73
N GLY A 216 5.04 -6.66 -5.82
CA GLY A 216 4.23 -7.88 -5.77
C GLY A 216 2.76 -7.58 -5.53
N ASP A 217 1.93 -8.64 -5.53
CA ASP A 217 0.47 -8.52 -5.57
C ASP A 217 -0.12 -7.86 -4.33
N ILE A 218 -1.22 -7.12 -4.54
CA ILE A 218 -2.05 -6.54 -3.50
C ILE A 218 -3.00 -7.60 -2.93
N ASP A 219 -3.39 -7.43 -1.68
CA ASP A 219 -4.54 -8.07 -1.06
C ASP A 219 -5.47 -7.02 -0.41
N ALA A 220 -6.65 -7.44 0.03
CA ALA A 220 -7.66 -6.56 0.61
C ALA A 220 -7.35 -6.20 2.08
N SER A 221 -6.09 -5.86 2.39
CA SER A 221 -5.67 -5.38 3.70
C SER A 221 -5.06 -3.99 3.64
N PHE A 222 -5.33 -3.19 4.68
CA PHE A 222 -4.76 -1.84 4.80
C PHE A 222 -3.22 -1.88 4.83
N GLY A 223 -2.63 -2.84 5.55
CA GLY A 223 -1.18 -2.97 5.65
C GLY A 223 -0.53 -3.20 4.29
N ARG A 224 -1.08 -4.12 3.48
CA ARG A 224 -0.54 -4.40 2.15
C ARG A 224 -0.70 -3.21 1.19
N MET A 225 -1.85 -2.55 1.23
CA MET A 225 -2.09 -1.31 0.48
C MET A 225 -1.06 -0.23 0.85
N LEU A 226 -0.76 -0.09 2.14
CA LEU A 226 0.22 0.88 2.65
C LEU A 226 1.65 0.57 2.19
N ASP A 227 2.08 -0.70 2.25
CA ASP A 227 3.40 -1.11 1.76
C ASP A 227 3.58 -0.79 0.27
N ILE A 228 2.56 -1.07 -0.53
CA ILE A 228 2.55 -0.78 -1.98
C ILE A 228 2.57 0.73 -2.22
N PHE A 229 1.78 1.49 -1.47
CA PHE A 229 1.79 2.96 -1.53
C PHE A 229 3.21 3.51 -1.27
N HIS A 230 3.84 3.09 -0.18
CA HIS A 230 5.20 3.54 0.18
C HIS A 230 6.25 3.20 -0.88
N ALA A 231 6.14 2.04 -1.51
CA ALA A 231 7.03 1.64 -2.59
C ALA A 231 6.82 2.50 -3.85
N ASN A 232 5.56 2.65 -4.28
CA ASN A 232 5.20 3.34 -5.52
C ASN A 232 5.35 4.87 -5.43
N ALA A 233 5.10 5.48 -4.27
CA ALA A 233 5.21 6.93 -4.07
C ALA A 233 6.63 7.47 -4.35
N LYS A 234 7.66 6.64 -4.17
CA LYS A 234 9.06 6.97 -4.44
C LYS A 234 9.40 7.03 -5.93
N LEU A 235 8.55 6.49 -6.80
CA LEU A 235 8.82 6.27 -8.22
C LEU A 235 8.18 7.34 -9.13
N ALA A 236 7.77 8.47 -8.58
CA ALA A 236 7.04 9.52 -9.31
C ALA A 236 7.77 10.06 -10.56
N ASP A 237 9.11 9.96 -10.63
CA ASP A 237 9.88 10.40 -11.79
C ASP A 237 9.85 9.42 -12.96
N ALA A 238 9.42 8.18 -12.74
CA ALA A 238 9.36 7.16 -13.76
C ALA A 238 8.07 7.21 -14.60
N ALA A 239 6.98 7.73 -14.03
CA ALA A 239 5.66 7.77 -14.66
C ALA A 239 5.38 9.09 -15.38
N GLY A 240 4.55 9.03 -16.42
CA GLY A 240 4.08 10.18 -17.18
C GLY A 240 3.25 9.79 -18.39
N PRO A 241 2.79 10.75 -19.22
CA PRO A 241 2.00 10.45 -20.39
C PRO A 241 2.67 9.43 -21.31
N GLY A 242 2.02 8.29 -21.51
CA GLY A 242 2.53 7.19 -22.31
C GLY A 242 3.10 6.02 -21.52
N GLY A 243 3.36 6.17 -20.20
CA GLY A 243 3.88 5.10 -19.37
C GLY A 243 3.64 5.35 -17.87
N TRP A 244 3.06 4.39 -17.15
CA TRP A 244 2.53 4.55 -15.81
C TRP A 244 3.07 3.51 -14.84
N ASN A 245 3.45 3.97 -13.64
CA ASN A 245 3.67 3.08 -12.51
C ASN A 245 2.34 2.40 -12.16
N ASP A 246 2.37 1.10 -11.96
CA ASP A 246 1.20 0.29 -11.61
C ASP A 246 1.39 -0.31 -10.21
N PRO A 247 0.74 0.24 -9.18
CA PRO A 247 0.78 -0.29 -7.82
C PRO A 247 -0.19 -1.46 -7.60
N ASP A 248 -0.73 -2.05 -8.67
CA ASP A 248 -1.76 -3.09 -8.69
C ASP A 248 -3.20 -2.56 -8.62
N MET A 249 -4.14 -3.51 -8.68
CA MET A 249 -5.58 -3.26 -8.72
C MET A 249 -6.12 -2.60 -7.45
N LEU A 250 -7.35 -2.10 -7.56
CA LEU A 250 -8.09 -1.54 -6.45
C LEU A 250 -8.88 -2.63 -5.72
N GLU A 251 -8.67 -2.73 -4.41
CA GLU A 251 -9.37 -3.64 -3.49
C GLU A 251 -10.59 -3.02 -2.80
N VAL A 252 -11.09 -1.91 -3.30
CA VAL A 252 -12.24 -1.18 -2.76
C VAL A 252 -13.47 -2.09 -2.68
N GLY A 253 -14.00 -2.29 -1.47
CA GLY A 253 -15.15 -3.14 -1.20
C GLY A 253 -14.85 -4.64 -1.04
N ASN A 254 -13.58 -5.05 -1.00
CA ASN A 254 -13.16 -6.45 -0.84
C ASN A 254 -12.83 -6.84 0.61
N GLY A 255 -12.96 -5.93 1.58
CA GLY A 255 -12.75 -6.27 2.99
C GLY A 255 -12.19 -5.15 3.87
N MET A 256 -11.57 -4.15 3.30
CA MET A 256 -11.19 -2.93 4.02
C MET A 256 -12.42 -2.15 4.47
N THR A 257 -12.26 -1.27 5.47
CA THR A 257 -13.33 -0.38 5.91
C THR A 257 -13.63 0.70 4.86
N ALA A 258 -14.80 1.31 4.91
CA ALA A 258 -15.16 2.40 4.00
C ALA A 258 -14.18 3.60 4.06
N THR A 259 -13.56 3.84 5.21
CA THR A 259 -12.52 4.86 5.39
C THR A 259 -11.23 4.47 4.65
N GLU A 260 -10.81 3.22 4.78
CA GLU A 260 -9.63 2.68 4.10
C GLU A 260 -9.85 2.57 2.59
N ASP A 261 -11.06 2.19 2.15
CA ASP A 261 -11.45 2.18 0.74
C ASP A 261 -11.31 3.57 0.09
N ARG A 262 -11.77 4.64 0.77
CA ARG A 262 -11.61 6.01 0.30
C ARG A 262 -10.14 6.44 0.29
N ALA A 263 -9.36 6.05 1.31
CA ALA A 263 -7.93 6.33 1.37
C ALA A 263 -7.19 5.65 0.22
N HIS A 264 -7.44 4.36 0.00
CA HIS A 264 -6.88 3.58 -1.11
C HIS A 264 -7.15 4.23 -2.47
N PHE A 265 -8.41 4.57 -2.75
CA PHE A 265 -8.78 5.22 -4.01
C PHE A 265 -8.13 6.61 -4.17
N SER A 266 -8.05 7.40 -3.09
CA SER A 266 -7.39 8.71 -3.09
C SER A 266 -5.90 8.62 -3.39
N LEU A 267 -5.19 7.66 -2.76
CA LEU A 267 -3.76 7.46 -2.95
C LEU A 267 -3.43 6.98 -4.37
N TRP A 268 -4.22 6.05 -4.94
CA TRP A 268 -4.06 5.62 -6.32
C TRP A 268 -4.28 6.79 -7.29
N ALA A 269 -5.32 7.60 -7.09
CA ALA A 269 -5.57 8.79 -7.91
C ALA A 269 -4.46 9.85 -7.77
N GLU A 270 -3.95 10.07 -6.56
CA GLU A 270 -2.81 10.97 -6.32
C GLU A 270 -1.57 10.48 -7.06
N MET A 271 -1.33 9.16 -7.06
CA MET A 271 -0.18 8.55 -7.73
C MET A 271 -0.33 8.42 -9.25
N ALA A 272 -1.46 8.84 -9.85
CA ALA A 272 -1.76 8.63 -11.27
C ALA A 272 -1.61 7.15 -11.67
N ALA A 273 -2.17 6.26 -10.85
CA ALA A 273 -2.11 4.82 -11.03
C ALA A 273 -3.26 4.31 -11.90
N PRO A 274 -3.12 3.18 -12.60
CA PRO A 274 -4.25 2.53 -13.25
C PRO A 274 -5.40 2.27 -12.26
N LEU A 275 -6.60 2.78 -12.54
CA LEU A 275 -7.79 2.55 -11.71
C LEU A 275 -8.51 1.30 -12.21
N ILE A 276 -7.97 0.13 -11.90
CA ILE A 276 -8.52 -1.18 -12.26
C ILE A 276 -9.20 -1.80 -11.04
N ALA A 277 -10.53 -1.92 -11.08
CA ALA A 277 -11.29 -2.52 -9.99
C ALA A 277 -11.07 -4.04 -9.92
N GLY A 278 -10.65 -4.57 -8.76
CA GLY A 278 -10.52 -6.01 -8.48
C GLY A 278 -11.75 -6.63 -7.80
N THR A 279 -12.87 -5.91 -7.73
CA THR A 279 -14.07 -6.25 -6.95
C THR A 279 -15.15 -6.91 -7.80
N ASP A 280 -16.00 -7.79 -7.24
CA ASP A 280 -17.24 -8.24 -7.90
C ASP A 280 -18.25 -7.08 -8.01
N LEU A 281 -18.10 -6.27 -9.05
CA LEU A 281 -18.93 -5.09 -9.29
C LEU A 281 -20.43 -5.43 -9.37
N ARG A 282 -20.81 -6.65 -9.75
CA ARG A 282 -22.21 -7.10 -9.86
C ARG A 282 -22.90 -7.07 -8.51
N LYS A 283 -22.15 -7.35 -7.42
CA LYS A 283 -22.62 -7.39 -6.03
C LYS A 283 -22.18 -6.18 -5.20
N ALA A 284 -21.38 -5.29 -5.76
CA ALA A 284 -20.85 -4.12 -5.06
C ALA A 284 -21.96 -3.28 -4.43
N SER A 285 -21.72 -2.82 -3.21
CA SER A 285 -22.63 -1.95 -2.47
C SER A 285 -22.77 -0.57 -3.14
N ALA A 286 -23.79 0.18 -2.79
CA ALA A 286 -23.93 1.57 -3.27
C ALA A 286 -22.74 2.44 -2.82
N GLU A 287 -22.19 2.20 -1.63
CA GLU A 287 -21.02 2.89 -1.11
C GLU A 287 -19.76 2.56 -1.89
N THR A 288 -19.50 1.28 -2.17
CA THR A 288 -18.40 0.82 -3.04
C THR A 288 -18.48 1.45 -4.43
N LEU A 289 -19.69 1.45 -5.05
CA LEU A 289 -19.89 2.08 -6.35
C LEU A 289 -19.74 3.60 -6.30
N ALA A 290 -20.05 4.26 -5.17
CA ALA A 290 -19.83 5.69 -4.99
C ALA A 290 -18.34 6.04 -4.90
N VAL A 291 -17.52 5.18 -4.28
CA VAL A 291 -16.06 5.34 -4.26
C VAL A 291 -15.51 5.24 -5.69
N TYR A 292 -15.79 4.15 -6.40
CA TYR A 292 -15.35 3.98 -7.79
C TYR A 292 -15.88 5.06 -8.74
N GLY A 293 -17.05 5.63 -8.48
CA GLY A 293 -17.72 6.63 -9.32
C GLY A 293 -17.42 8.09 -8.94
N ASN A 294 -16.54 8.37 -7.99
CA ASN A 294 -16.21 9.75 -7.60
C ASN A 294 -15.45 10.48 -8.72
N THR A 295 -16.19 11.24 -9.53
CA THR A 295 -15.66 11.92 -10.71
C THR A 295 -14.65 13.02 -10.37
N GLU A 296 -14.70 13.62 -9.18
CA GLU A 296 -13.75 14.65 -8.75
C GLU A 296 -12.38 14.04 -8.42
N VAL A 297 -12.35 12.89 -7.75
CA VAL A 297 -11.11 12.15 -7.48
C VAL A 297 -10.57 11.52 -8.78
N ILE A 298 -11.43 10.94 -9.62
CA ILE A 298 -11.05 10.44 -10.95
C ILE A 298 -10.43 11.57 -11.81
N ALA A 299 -10.94 12.79 -11.74
CA ALA A 299 -10.39 13.92 -12.50
C ALA A 299 -8.95 14.29 -12.06
N VAL A 300 -8.59 14.01 -10.81
CA VAL A 300 -7.19 14.13 -10.33
C VAL A 300 -6.32 13.06 -10.96
N ASP A 301 -6.76 11.80 -10.95
CA ASP A 301 -6.04 10.69 -11.58
C ASP A 301 -5.83 10.95 -13.08
N GLN A 302 -6.88 11.30 -13.76
CA GLN A 302 -6.95 11.47 -15.22
C GLN A 302 -6.48 12.86 -15.70
N ASP A 303 -5.85 13.66 -14.82
CA ASP A 303 -5.36 14.98 -15.20
C ASP A 303 -4.33 14.90 -16.33
N ARG A 304 -4.57 15.71 -17.40
CA ARG A 304 -3.77 15.68 -18.65
C ARG A 304 -2.31 16.08 -18.49
N LEU A 305 -1.92 16.72 -17.36
CA LEU A 305 -0.50 16.99 -17.08
C LEU A 305 0.26 15.68 -16.88
N GLY A 306 -0.42 14.60 -16.45
CA GLY A 306 0.13 13.26 -16.31
C GLY A 306 1.28 13.18 -15.32
N LYS A 307 1.22 13.94 -14.24
CA LYS A 307 2.22 13.88 -13.18
C LYS A 307 1.72 13.04 -12.03
N GLN A 308 2.54 12.10 -11.58
CA GLN A 308 2.31 11.43 -10.32
C GLN A 308 2.52 12.41 -9.16
N GLY A 309 1.63 12.38 -8.17
CA GLY A 309 1.79 13.14 -6.92
C GLY A 309 3.00 12.69 -6.12
N ARG A 310 3.55 13.60 -5.33
CA ARG A 310 4.77 13.36 -4.54
C ARG A 310 4.52 13.63 -3.07
N PRO A 311 5.18 12.87 -2.19
CA PRO A 311 5.24 13.23 -0.78
C PRO A 311 5.87 14.62 -0.59
N VAL A 312 5.18 15.47 0.16
CA VAL A 312 5.67 16.75 0.69
C VAL A 312 6.25 16.52 2.09
N SER A 313 5.59 15.69 2.87
CA SER A 313 6.10 15.17 4.15
C SER A 313 5.51 13.79 4.43
N MET A 314 6.31 12.93 5.07
CA MET A 314 5.90 11.62 5.58
C MET A 314 6.57 11.49 6.95
N THR A 315 5.84 11.82 8.02
CA THR A 315 6.42 11.86 9.36
C THR A 315 5.44 11.32 10.39
N GLY A 316 5.81 10.23 11.04
CA GLY A 316 5.01 9.63 12.10
C GLY A 316 3.67 9.08 11.62
N GLY A 317 3.62 8.62 10.35
CA GLY A 317 2.38 8.14 9.74
C GLY A 317 1.36 9.24 9.45
N LEU A 318 1.79 10.50 9.37
CA LEU A 318 0.97 11.65 8.98
C LEU A 318 1.55 12.26 7.70
N ASP A 319 0.90 11.95 6.59
CA ASP A 319 1.46 12.22 5.28
C ASP A 319 0.75 13.37 4.58
N VAL A 320 1.52 14.09 3.81
CA VAL A 320 1.06 15.12 2.88
C VAL A 320 1.61 14.82 1.51
N LEU A 321 0.73 14.60 0.55
CA LEU A 321 1.08 14.46 -0.85
C LEU A 321 0.58 15.65 -1.65
N ALA A 322 1.24 15.95 -2.77
CA ALA A 322 0.86 17.03 -3.67
C ALA A 322 1.04 16.61 -5.12
N LYS A 323 0.00 16.80 -5.94
CA LYS A 323 -0.02 16.52 -7.37
C LYS A 323 -0.37 17.81 -8.13
N PRO A 324 0.55 18.36 -8.93
CA PRO A 324 0.23 19.50 -9.77
C PRO A 324 -0.76 19.09 -10.88
N LEU A 325 -1.73 19.94 -11.15
CA LEU A 325 -2.76 19.74 -12.16
C LEU A 325 -2.58 20.70 -13.33
N ALA A 326 -3.13 20.31 -14.48
CA ALA A 326 -2.96 21.04 -15.74
C ALA A 326 -3.57 22.46 -15.74
N ASP A 327 -4.52 22.73 -14.86
CA ASP A 327 -5.15 24.05 -14.71
C ASP A 327 -4.40 24.99 -13.75
N GLY A 328 -3.27 24.56 -13.21
CA GLY A 328 -2.46 25.34 -12.27
C GLY A 328 -2.89 25.17 -10.80
N SER A 329 -3.92 24.41 -10.52
CA SER A 329 -4.25 23.96 -9.17
C SER A 329 -3.36 22.79 -8.74
N VAL A 330 -3.46 22.41 -7.47
CA VAL A 330 -2.75 21.24 -6.91
C VAL A 330 -3.76 20.37 -6.17
N ALA A 331 -3.76 19.07 -6.46
CA ALA A 331 -4.42 18.12 -5.58
C ALA A 331 -3.51 17.89 -4.36
N VAL A 332 -4.10 17.92 -3.18
CA VAL A 332 -3.39 17.73 -1.90
C VAL A 332 -4.11 16.64 -1.12
N THR A 333 -3.39 15.55 -0.87
CA THR A 333 -3.89 14.46 -0.04
C THR A 333 -3.24 14.50 1.33
N LEU A 334 -4.07 14.62 2.38
CA LEU A 334 -3.67 14.48 3.77
C LEU A 334 -4.04 13.07 4.19
N PHE A 335 -3.06 12.22 4.46
CA PHE A 335 -3.25 10.80 4.76
C PHE A 335 -2.75 10.47 6.16
N ASN A 336 -3.54 9.70 6.90
CA ASN A 336 -3.22 9.27 8.26
C ASN A 336 -3.10 7.74 8.30
N GLU A 337 -1.89 7.25 8.38
CA GLU A 337 -1.59 5.82 8.49
C GLU A 337 -1.92 5.25 9.88
N ASN A 338 -2.03 6.12 10.89
CA ASN A 338 -2.28 5.70 12.27
C ASN A 338 -3.76 5.32 12.48
N PRO A 339 -4.07 4.43 13.42
CA PRO A 339 -5.45 3.98 13.66
C PRO A 339 -6.33 5.03 14.38
N GLN A 340 -5.75 6.12 14.89
CA GLN A 340 -6.48 7.19 15.58
C GLN A 340 -6.59 8.44 14.71
N PRO A 341 -7.69 9.20 14.77
CA PRO A 341 -7.79 10.47 14.07
C PRO A 341 -6.67 11.44 14.47
N ALA A 342 -6.12 12.16 13.49
CA ALA A 342 -5.05 13.12 13.70
C ALA A 342 -5.26 14.40 12.89
N ALA A 343 -4.80 15.54 13.41
CA ALA A 343 -4.73 16.78 12.65
C ALA A 343 -3.50 16.78 11.77
N ILE A 344 -3.70 16.92 10.46
CA ILE A 344 -2.63 17.07 9.47
C ILE A 344 -2.71 18.46 8.85
N SER A 345 -1.58 19.12 8.70
CA SER A 345 -1.51 20.50 8.21
C SER A 345 -0.29 20.71 7.30
N THR A 346 -0.51 21.47 6.24
CA THR A 346 0.55 21.96 5.33
C THR A 346 0.23 23.37 4.87
N THR A 347 1.03 23.92 3.95
CA THR A 347 0.81 25.26 3.42
C THR A 347 0.78 25.23 1.88
N ALA A 348 0.09 26.21 1.27
CA ALA A 348 0.06 26.39 -0.17
C ALA A 348 1.47 26.48 -0.80
N ALA A 349 2.41 27.13 -0.12
CA ALA A 349 3.79 27.20 -0.56
C ALA A 349 4.51 25.85 -0.51
N ALA A 350 4.26 25.04 0.53
CA ALA A 350 4.89 23.72 0.68
C ALA A 350 4.43 22.73 -0.39
N VAL A 351 3.17 22.85 -0.85
CA VAL A 351 2.62 22.04 -1.94
C VAL A 351 2.89 22.61 -3.34
N GLY A 352 3.73 23.64 -3.44
CA GLY A 352 4.20 24.19 -4.72
C GLY A 352 3.27 25.21 -5.38
N LEU A 353 2.24 25.69 -4.70
CA LEU A 353 1.37 26.74 -5.23
C LEU A 353 2.03 28.13 -5.21
N PRO A 354 1.77 28.97 -6.20
CA PRO A 354 2.26 30.35 -6.21
C PRO A 354 1.62 31.18 -5.11
N THR A 355 2.29 32.24 -4.66
CA THR A 355 1.70 33.22 -3.73
C THR A 355 0.47 33.86 -4.34
N ALA A 356 -0.65 33.80 -3.65
CA ALA A 356 -1.94 34.38 -4.03
C ALA A 356 -2.55 35.17 -2.87
N LYS A 357 -3.65 35.89 -3.12
CA LYS A 357 -4.40 36.58 -2.04
C LYS A 357 -5.16 35.63 -1.16
N GLY A 358 -5.53 34.47 -1.70
CA GLY A 358 -6.20 33.39 -1.00
C GLY A 358 -6.19 32.12 -1.86
N TYR A 359 -6.72 31.06 -1.32
CA TYR A 359 -6.85 29.77 -1.99
C TYR A 359 -8.22 29.17 -1.71
N LEU A 360 -8.84 28.62 -2.75
CA LEU A 360 -10.06 27.83 -2.66
C LEU A 360 -9.65 26.36 -2.46
N LEU A 361 -10.20 25.72 -1.41
CA LEU A 361 -10.07 24.30 -1.11
C LEU A 361 -11.39 23.62 -1.48
N ARG A 362 -11.40 22.79 -2.51
CA ARG A 362 -12.50 21.89 -2.84
C ARG A 362 -12.22 20.54 -2.20
N ASP A 363 -13.02 20.12 -1.22
CA ASP A 363 -13.00 18.74 -0.69
C ASP A 363 -13.63 17.82 -1.74
N LEU A 364 -12.84 16.84 -2.23
CA LEU A 364 -13.23 15.97 -3.33
C LEU A 364 -14.12 14.81 -2.88
N TRP A 365 -14.23 14.55 -1.58
CA TRP A 365 -15.10 13.53 -1.00
C TRP A 365 -16.40 14.12 -0.47
N GLU A 366 -16.32 15.23 0.27
CA GLU A 366 -17.49 15.88 0.85
C GLU A 366 -18.15 16.88 -0.11
N HIS A 367 -17.53 17.14 -1.27
CA HIS A 367 -18.01 18.05 -2.31
C HIS A 367 -18.31 19.47 -1.79
N THR A 368 -17.51 19.92 -0.81
CA THR A 368 -17.64 21.24 -0.19
C THR A 368 -16.47 22.14 -0.52
N ASP A 369 -16.72 23.44 -0.48
CA ASP A 369 -15.70 24.46 -0.72
C ASP A 369 -15.38 25.22 0.56
N ALA A 370 -14.09 25.49 0.76
CA ALA A 370 -13.58 26.35 1.81
C ALA A 370 -12.53 27.30 1.25
N GLU A 371 -12.31 28.46 1.90
CA GLU A 371 -11.29 29.42 1.54
C GLU A 371 -10.25 29.53 2.65
N THR A 372 -8.97 29.66 2.27
CA THR A 372 -7.87 29.86 3.21
C THR A 372 -6.91 30.93 2.71
N ALA A 373 -6.16 31.53 3.64
CA ALA A 373 -5.05 32.42 3.32
C ALA A 373 -3.75 31.68 2.98
N GLY A 374 -3.75 30.33 3.05
CA GLY A 374 -2.60 29.51 2.65
C GLY A 374 -2.35 28.27 3.51
N THR A 375 -3.08 28.07 4.60
CA THR A 375 -3.01 26.82 5.36
C THR A 375 -4.00 25.80 4.78
N ILE A 376 -3.52 24.58 4.62
CA ILE A 376 -4.31 23.42 4.19
C ILE A 376 -4.27 22.43 5.33
N SER A 377 -5.42 22.17 5.97
CA SER A 377 -5.47 21.29 7.15
C SER A 377 -6.80 20.59 7.28
N ALA A 378 -6.76 19.40 7.89
CA ALA A 378 -7.95 18.64 8.26
C ALA A 378 -7.68 17.79 9.52
N THR A 379 -8.74 17.40 10.22
CA THR A 379 -8.70 16.24 11.11
C THR A 379 -8.99 15.01 10.27
N VAL A 380 -7.97 14.20 10.05
CA VAL A 380 -8.03 13.01 9.19
C VAL A 380 -8.36 11.80 10.04
N PRO A 381 -9.40 11.01 9.72
CA PRO A 381 -9.70 9.77 10.43
C PRO A 381 -8.50 8.82 10.45
N GLY A 382 -8.47 7.92 11.43
CA GLY A 382 -7.48 6.84 11.42
C GLY A 382 -7.62 5.98 10.15
N HIS A 383 -6.50 5.62 9.53
CA HIS A 383 -6.42 4.93 8.24
C HIS A 383 -7.14 5.67 7.10
N GLY A 384 -7.42 6.97 7.28
CA GLY A 384 -8.20 7.76 6.34
C GLY A 384 -7.38 8.76 5.54
N ALA A 385 -8.00 9.30 4.51
CA ALA A 385 -7.47 10.41 3.73
C ALA A 385 -8.50 11.52 3.56
N VAL A 386 -8.04 12.76 3.51
CA VAL A 386 -8.79 13.93 3.03
C VAL A 386 -8.09 14.45 1.79
N MET A 387 -8.82 14.63 0.72
CA MET A 387 -8.28 15.05 -0.56
C MET A 387 -8.88 16.36 -1.01
N TYR A 388 -8.04 17.36 -1.18
CA TYR A 388 -8.41 18.69 -1.64
C TYR A 388 -7.87 18.98 -3.04
N LYS A 389 -8.69 19.66 -3.88
CA LYS A 389 -8.17 20.43 -5.00
C LYS A 389 -8.00 21.87 -4.53
N VAL A 390 -6.76 22.38 -4.58
CA VAL A 390 -6.40 23.71 -4.07
C VAL A 390 -6.10 24.63 -5.24
N THR A 391 -6.88 25.71 -5.35
CA THR A 391 -6.79 26.66 -6.47
C THR A 391 -6.45 28.06 -5.94
N PRO A 392 -5.39 28.73 -6.44
CA PRO A 392 -5.10 30.12 -6.11
C PRO A 392 -6.26 31.04 -6.53
N THR A 393 -6.59 32.04 -5.69
CA THR A 393 -7.64 33.01 -5.99
C THR A 393 -7.16 34.44 -5.79
N ASP A 394 -7.86 35.40 -6.44
CA ASP A 394 -7.69 36.83 -6.23
C ASP A 394 -8.48 37.36 -5.05
N HIS A 395 -9.33 36.52 -4.44
CA HIS A 395 -10.07 36.87 -3.23
C HIS A 395 -9.16 36.70 -2.01
N PRO A 396 -9.16 37.63 -1.05
CA PRO A 396 -8.46 37.42 0.20
C PRO A 396 -9.13 36.24 0.91
N GLY A 397 -8.34 35.19 1.15
CA GLY A 397 -8.81 33.96 1.80
C GLY A 397 -9.45 34.24 3.15
N GLY A 398 -10.75 34.00 3.21
CA GLY A 398 -11.59 33.99 4.37
C GLY A 398 -11.70 35.29 5.17
N GLN A 399 -12.92 35.63 5.56
CA GLN A 399 -13.18 36.70 6.56
C GLN A 399 -12.87 36.22 7.99
N HIS A 400 -12.29 35.04 8.15
CA HIS A 400 -11.98 34.40 9.41
C HIS A 400 -10.48 34.33 9.65
N PRO A 401 -10.00 34.31 10.92
CA PRO A 401 -8.67 33.83 11.24
C PRO A 401 -8.51 32.39 10.72
N ASP A 402 -7.40 32.08 10.10
CA ASP A 402 -7.05 30.70 9.70
C ASP A 402 -6.28 30.06 10.86
N ILE A 403 -6.98 29.26 11.67
CA ILE A 403 -6.49 28.74 12.93
C ILE A 403 -5.98 27.31 12.74
N VAL A 404 -4.70 27.11 13.04
CA VAL A 404 -4.08 25.79 13.20
C VAL A 404 -3.81 25.56 14.68
N LEU A 405 -4.23 24.41 15.18
CA LEU A 405 -3.99 23.96 16.54
C LEU A 405 -3.18 22.68 16.51
N GLU A 406 -2.16 22.57 17.35
CA GLU A 406 -1.33 21.39 17.51
C GLU A 406 -1.29 21.01 19.00
N THR A 407 -1.38 19.72 19.31
CA THR A 407 -1.20 19.19 20.66
C THR A 407 0.07 18.35 20.71
N LYS A 408 1.07 18.82 21.44
CA LYS A 408 2.36 18.15 21.60
C LYS A 408 2.38 17.38 22.91
N VAL A 409 2.42 16.05 22.80
CA VAL A 409 2.44 15.14 23.94
C VAL A 409 3.77 14.40 23.94
N PRO A 410 4.58 14.54 24.98
CA PRO A 410 5.77 13.70 25.15
C PRO A 410 5.37 12.30 25.63
N ASP A 411 6.33 11.36 25.57
CA ASP A 411 6.13 10.01 26.10
C ASP A 411 5.69 10.04 27.57
N LEU A 412 4.69 9.22 27.89
CA LEU A 412 4.09 9.11 29.22
C LEU A 412 4.11 7.64 29.67
N ALA A 413 4.54 7.42 30.90
CA ALA A 413 4.39 6.15 31.57
C ALA A 413 3.11 6.11 32.43
N PRO A 414 2.55 4.95 32.75
CA PRO A 414 1.45 4.81 33.70
C PRO A 414 1.77 5.50 35.04
N GLY A 415 0.87 6.35 35.55
CA GLY A 415 1.08 7.17 36.73
C GLY A 415 2.07 8.32 36.55
N GLY A 416 2.73 8.42 35.39
CA GLY A 416 3.68 9.48 35.09
C GLY A 416 3.03 10.81 34.80
N SER A 417 3.82 11.89 34.88
CA SER A 417 3.38 13.24 34.54
C SER A 417 4.31 13.87 33.52
N ALA A 418 3.75 14.58 32.53
CA ALA A 418 4.50 15.34 31.55
C ALA A 418 3.86 16.70 31.29
N THR A 419 4.61 17.57 30.63
CA THR A 419 4.09 18.83 30.10
C THR A 419 3.58 18.63 28.69
N VAL A 420 2.28 18.80 28.49
CA VAL A 420 1.62 18.81 27.19
C VAL A 420 1.39 20.25 26.76
N THR A 421 1.73 20.57 25.52
CA THR A 421 1.60 21.91 24.96
C THR A 421 0.50 21.93 23.91
N THR A 422 -0.47 22.84 24.05
CA THR A 422 -1.41 23.21 23.00
C THR A 422 -0.88 24.45 22.30
N ALA A 423 -0.45 24.31 21.03
CA ALA A 423 0.14 25.38 20.23
C ALA A 423 -0.86 25.89 19.19
N PHE A 424 -1.14 27.18 19.21
CA PHE A 424 -2.06 27.89 18.36
C PHE A 424 -1.30 28.74 17.34
N ALA A 425 -1.67 28.68 16.08
CA ALA A 425 -1.19 29.55 15.03
C ALA A 425 -2.37 30.18 14.28
N ASN A 426 -2.34 31.49 14.09
CA ASN A 426 -3.24 32.19 13.17
C ASN A 426 -2.49 32.45 11.88
N ASN A 427 -2.68 31.62 10.88
CA ASN A 427 -2.03 31.76 9.57
C ASN A 427 -2.86 32.63 8.61
N GLY A 428 -4.06 33.09 9.01
CA GLY A 428 -4.95 33.91 8.22
C GLY A 428 -4.55 35.40 8.21
N ALA A 429 -5.25 36.17 7.38
CA ALA A 429 -5.06 37.61 7.24
C ALA A 429 -5.81 38.44 8.29
N GLN A 430 -6.70 37.82 9.08
CA GLN A 430 -7.51 38.46 10.09
C GLN A 430 -7.05 38.10 11.50
N PRO A 431 -7.14 39.01 12.50
CA PRO A 431 -6.75 38.67 13.85
C PRO A 431 -7.76 37.73 14.53
N ALA A 432 -7.27 36.83 15.35
CA ALA A 432 -8.04 36.01 16.25
C ALA A 432 -8.14 36.72 17.62
N ASN A 433 -9.35 37.00 18.08
CA ASN A 433 -9.60 37.68 19.35
C ASN A 433 -10.21 36.68 20.36
N ASP A 434 -10.08 37.02 21.64
CA ASP A 434 -10.61 36.25 22.81
C ASP A 434 -10.16 34.79 22.77
N VAL A 435 -8.93 34.57 22.28
CA VAL A 435 -8.34 33.24 22.12
C VAL A 435 -8.23 32.56 23.49
N ARG A 436 -8.80 31.35 23.57
CA ARG A 436 -8.70 30.49 24.75
C ARG A 436 -8.20 29.11 24.30
N LEU A 437 -7.21 28.60 24.99
CA LEU A 437 -6.62 27.29 24.78
C LEU A 437 -7.01 26.35 25.91
N GLY A 438 -7.30 25.10 25.56
CA GLY A 438 -7.66 24.06 26.50
C GLY A 438 -7.00 22.72 26.14
N LEU A 439 -7.11 21.78 27.06
CA LEU A 439 -6.70 20.40 26.84
C LEU A 439 -7.72 19.49 27.54
N ASP A 440 -8.38 18.66 26.77
CA ASP A 440 -9.29 17.63 27.25
C ASP A 440 -8.58 16.29 27.32
N ALA A 441 -8.90 15.50 28.32
CA ALA A 441 -8.35 14.16 28.52
C ALA A 441 -9.46 13.19 28.96
N PRO A 442 -9.29 11.88 28.69
CA PRO A 442 -10.24 10.87 29.13
C PRO A 442 -10.37 10.77 30.66
N ALA A 443 -11.39 10.05 31.11
CA ALA A 443 -11.57 9.78 32.56
C ALA A 443 -10.33 9.09 33.16
N GLY A 444 -9.99 9.47 34.40
CA GLY A 444 -8.82 8.94 35.11
C GLY A 444 -7.54 9.73 34.91
N TRP A 445 -7.48 10.62 33.92
CA TRP A 445 -6.37 11.56 33.73
C TRP A 445 -6.54 12.83 34.54
N THR A 446 -5.42 13.46 34.89
CA THR A 446 -5.43 14.77 35.56
C THR A 446 -4.78 15.81 34.67
N VAL A 447 -5.47 16.92 34.42
CA VAL A 447 -4.95 18.02 33.58
C VAL A 447 -4.94 19.31 34.44
N VAL A 448 -3.77 19.94 34.55
CA VAL A 448 -3.58 21.18 35.31
C VAL A 448 -2.87 22.21 34.45
N PRO A 449 -3.48 23.37 34.17
CA PRO A 449 -2.79 24.42 33.41
C PRO A 449 -1.54 24.92 34.14
N LEU A 450 -0.43 25.06 33.43
CA LEU A 450 0.84 25.61 33.89
C LEU A 450 1.03 27.06 33.48
N THR A 451 0.43 27.43 32.35
CA THR A 451 0.48 28.78 31.80
C THR A 451 -0.94 29.34 31.62
N ARG A 452 -1.04 30.61 31.18
CA ARG A 452 -2.33 31.24 30.91
C ARG A 452 -3.01 30.55 29.71
N THR A 453 -4.24 30.11 29.92
CA THR A 453 -5.09 29.53 28.86
C THR A 453 -5.90 30.57 28.11
N ARG A 454 -6.11 31.78 28.67
CA ARG A 454 -6.73 32.89 27.97
C ARG A 454 -5.64 33.81 27.42
N VAL A 455 -5.42 33.73 26.09
CA VAL A 455 -4.39 34.48 25.38
C VAL A 455 -4.90 35.88 25.00
N GLY A 456 -6.17 36.00 24.65
CA GLY A 456 -6.81 37.24 24.24
C GLY A 456 -6.68 37.48 22.74
N HIS A 457 -5.72 38.30 22.31
CA HIS A 457 -5.54 38.70 20.91
C HIS A 457 -4.33 38.02 20.28
N VAL A 458 -4.51 37.37 19.13
CA VAL A 458 -3.44 36.82 18.27
C VAL A 458 -3.55 37.45 16.89
N PRO A 459 -2.60 38.29 16.47
CA PRO A 459 -2.67 38.97 15.18
C PRO A 459 -2.52 37.96 14.02
N ALA A 460 -2.80 38.43 12.79
CA ALA A 460 -2.46 37.71 11.56
C ALA A 460 -1.00 37.26 11.57
N GLY A 461 -0.71 36.00 11.24
CA GLY A 461 0.62 35.38 11.32
C GLY A 461 1.13 35.14 12.76
N GLY A 462 0.34 35.47 13.78
CA GLY A 462 0.71 35.33 15.19
C GLY A 462 0.59 33.90 15.71
N ARG A 463 1.29 33.62 16.83
CA ARG A 463 1.30 32.33 17.53
C ARG A 463 1.05 32.52 19.00
N ALA A 464 0.51 31.49 19.64
CA ALA A 464 0.29 31.40 21.07
C ALA A 464 0.38 29.95 21.53
N GLN A 465 0.64 29.73 22.81
CA GLN A 465 0.61 28.38 23.39
C GLN A 465 0.12 28.38 24.82
N ALA A 466 -0.36 27.23 25.27
CA ALA A 466 -0.63 26.95 26.67
C ALA A 466 -0.02 25.59 27.03
N ASP A 467 0.61 25.55 28.20
CA ASP A 467 1.22 24.35 28.75
C ASP A 467 0.36 23.78 29.88
N PHE A 468 0.23 22.47 29.90
CA PHE A 468 -0.56 21.74 30.89
C PHE A 468 0.30 20.62 31.48
N ARG A 469 0.27 20.48 32.80
CA ARG A 469 0.74 19.26 33.44
C ARG A 469 -0.34 18.21 33.31
N VAL A 470 -0.01 17.14 32.62
CA VAL A 470 -0.89 15.98 32.45
C VAL A 470 -0.31 14.82 33.24
N THR A 471 -1.17 14.15 34.03
CA THR A 471 -0.79 12.93 34.75
C THR A 471 -1.67 11.79 34.25
N ALA A 472 -1.03 10.73 33.76
CA ALA A 472 -1.69 9.52 33.26
C ALA A 472 -2.20 8.67 34.44
N PRO A 473 -3.25 7.85 34.26
CA PRO A 473 -3.68 6.88 35.27
C PRO A 473 -2.58 5.88 35.56
N ALA A 474 -2.43 5.50 36.84
CA ALA A 474 -1.45 4.46 37.24
C ALA A 474 -1.98 3.05 36.98
N ASP A 475 -3.29 2.86 37.15
CA ASP A 475 -3.95 1.58 36.87
C ASP A 475 -4.51 1.61 35.45
N LEU A 476 -4.03 0.70 34.62
CA LEU A 476 -4.47 0.56 33.24
C LEU A 476 -5.55 -0.52 33.12
N PRO A 477 -6.56 -0.35 32.24
CA PRO A 477 -7.56 -1.40 31.98
C PRO A 477 -7.01 -2.60 31.21
N ALA A 478 -5.88 -2.42 30.49
CA ALA A 478 -5.19 -3.44 29.72
C ALA A 478 -3.67 -3.21 29.74
N PRO A 479 -2.83 -4.23 29.44
CA PRO A 479 -1.37 -4.07 29.40
C PRO A 479 -0.88 -2.95 28.50
N ILE A 480 -1.51 -2.77 27.35
CA ILE A 480 -1.38 -1.60 26.47
C ILE A 480 -2.73 -0.87 26.44
N THR A 481 -2.71 0.42 26.70
CA THR A 481 -3.92 1.25 26.75
C THR A 481 -3.72 2.47 25.88
N ARG A 482 -4.59 2.65 24.89
CA ARG A 482 -4.58 3.82 24.00
C ARG A 482 -5.57 4.86 24.51
N ALA A 483 -5.16 6.12 24.47
CA ALA A 483 -5.96 7.27 24.85
C ALA A 483 -5.73 8.41 23.87
N THR A 484 -6.64 9.37 23.81
CA THR A 484 -6.47 10.60 23.03
C THR A 484 -6.57 11.79 23.95
N LEU A 485 -5.54 12.62 23.97
CA LEU A 485 -5.60 13.96 24.55
C LEU A 485 -6.02 14.92 23.45
N THR A 486 -6.96 15.82 23.71
CA THR A 486 -7.47 16.73 22.70
C THR A 486 -7.21 18.18 23.10
N GLY A 487 -6.29 18.83 22.39
CA GLY A 487 -6.14 20.27 22.46
C GLY A 487 -7.39 20.95 21.93
N THR A 488 -7.81 22.03 22.58
CA THR A 488 -8.97 22.82 22.16
C THR A 488 -8.60 24.30 22.09
N ALA A 489 -9.14 24.98 21.09
CA ALA A 489 -9.01 26.42 20.96
C ALA A 489 -10.36 27.03 20.59
N THR A 490 -10.73 28.16 21.28
CA THR A 490 -11.83 29.01 20.84
C THR A 490 -11.30 30.40 20.54
N ALA A 491 -11.81 31.02 19.48
CA ALA A 491 -11.45 32.38 19.09
C ALA A 491 -12.66 33.11 18.47
N HIS A 492 -12.59 34.44 18.38
CA HIS A 492 -13.54 35.25 17.63
C HIS A 492 -12.83 36.02 16.54
N GLY A 493 -13.35 35.93 15.34
CA GLY A 493 -12.93 36.71 14.17
C GLY A 493 -14.04 37.59 13.63
N PRO A 494 -13.81 38.34 12.56
CA PRO A 494 -14.83 39.13 11.89
C PRO A 494 -16.08 38.34 11.47
N GLY A 495 -15.91 37.05 11.18
CA GLY A 495 -16.99 36.13 10.81
C GLY A 495 -17.69 35.45 11.98
N GLY A 496 -17.34 35.74 13.24
CA GLY A 496 -17.95 35.16 14.40
C GLY A 496 -17.03 34.22 15.23
N PRO A 497 -17.62 33.44 16.12
CA PRO A 497 -16.87 32.49 16.96
C PRO A 497 -16.39 31.27 16.14
N GLN A 498 -15.18 30.81 16.43
CA GLN A 498 -14.57 29.60 15.89
C GLN A 498 -14.15 28.70 17.04
N SER A 499 -14.22 27.39 16.83
CA SER A 499 -13.70 26.37 17.74
C SER A 499 -12.92 25.34 16.90
N VAL A 500 -11.70 25.04 17.34
CA VAL A 500 -10.80 24.09 16.68
C VAL A 500 -10.30 23.11 17.73
N THR A 501 -10.16 21.85 17.33
CA THR A 501 -9.60 20.78 18.16
C THR A 501 -8.39 20.14 17.50
N ALA A 502 -7.47 19.64 18.31
CA ALA A 502 -6.28 18.91 17.86
C ALA A 502 -6.11 17.65 18.71
N PRO A 503 -6.60 16.50 18.24
CA PRO A 503 -6.39 15.23 18.93
C PRO A 503 -4.93 14.81 18.85
N ALA A 504 -4.42 14.22 19.93
CA ALA A 504 -3.08 13.66 20.02
C ALA A 504 -3.18 12.27 20.69
N PRO A 505 -2.89 11.20 19.95
CA PRO A 505 -2.91 9.85 20.49
C PRO A 505 -1.79 9.66 21.52
N VAL A 506 -2.07 8.86 22.55
CA VAL A 506 -1.11 8.47 23.59
C VAL A 506 -1.24 6.98 23.83
N VAL A 507 -0.11 6.31 23.90
CA VAL A 507 -0.04 4.88 24.25
C VAL A 507 0.59 4.76 25.64
N LEU A 508 -0.10 4.13 26.56
CA LEU A 508 0.42 3.75 27.88
C LEU A 508 0.63 2.25 27.91
N ALA A 509 1.80 1.81 28.34
CA ALA A 509 2.10 0.39 28.48
C ALA A 509 2.56 0.07 29.91
N ALA A 510 1.95 -0.94 30.51
CA ALA A 510 2.40 -1.48 31.79
C ALA A 510 3.76 -2.17 31.59
N PRO A 511 4.79 -1.85 32.39
CA PRO A 511 6.15 -2.30 32.11
C PRO A 511 6.30 -3.82 32.25
N VAL A 512 6.99 -4.43 31.27
CA VAL A 512 7.42 -5.83 31.34
C VAL A 512 8.52 -5.96 32.37
N GLN A 513 8.33 -6.85 33.35
CA GLN A 513 9.26 -7.03 34.47
C GLN A 513 10.01 -8.37 34.41
N ALA A 514 11.16 -8.43 35.11
CA ALA A 514 11.89 -9.68 35.28
C ALA A 514 10.95 -10.80 35.82
N PRO A 515 11.13 -12.07 35.38
CA PRO A 515 12.25 -12.58 34.58
C PRO A 515 12.14 -12.39 33.07
N TYR A 516 11.11 -11.68 32.61
CA TYR A 516 10.88 -11.42 31.19
C TYR A 516 11.73 -10.26 30.67
N ARG A 517 12.08 -10.34 29.40
CA ARG A 517 12.75 -9.29 28.64
C ARG A 517 11.98 -9.01 27.36
N THR A 518 12.23 -7.89 26.73
CA THR A 518 11.67 -7.53 25.45
C THR A 518 12.77 -7.43 24.40
N PHE A 519 12.45 -7.76 23.16
CA PHE A 519 13.28 -7.51 21.99
C PHE A 519 12.39 -7.15 20.79
N THR A 520 12.87 -6.27 19.97
CA THR A 520 12.31 -5.94 18.64
C THR A 520 13.44 -5.48 17.75
N ASP A 521 13.37 -5.78 16.48
CA ASP A 521 14.18 -5.20 15.41
C ASP A 521 13.38 -4.20 14.54
N THR A 522 12.12 -3.99 14.91
CA THR A 522 11.20 -3.03 14.29
C THR A 522 10.65 -2.06 15.34
N ALA A 523 9.57 -1.33 15.04
CA ALA A 523 8.87 -0.54 16.06
C ALA A 523 7.91 -1.43 16.86
N ALA A 524 7.92 -1.32 18.20
CA ALA A 524 6.98 -2.07 19.05
C ALA A 524 6.68 -1.39 20.38
N VAL A 525 5.49 -1.71 20.92
CA VAL A 525 5.07 -1.42 22.29
C VAL A 525 4.83 -2.73 23.04
N PHE A 526 5.33 -2.83 24.27
CA PHE A 526 5.23 -4.03 25.09
C PHE A 526 4.50 -3.70 26.40
N GLY A 527 3.49 -4.49 26.74
CA GLY A 527 2.75 -4.37 27.99
C GLY A 527 2.66 -5.69 28.76
N ALA A 528 2.77 -5.64 30.09
CA ALA A 528 2.55 -6.80 30.96
C ALA A 528 1.80 -6.43 32.22
N GLN A 529 0.65 -7.08 32.49
CA GLN A 529 -0.17 -6.82 33.66
C GLN A 529 -0.99 -8.06 34.07
N GLY A 530 -0.92 -8.45 35.32
CA GLY A 530 -1.78 -9.52 35.85
C GLY A 530 -1.61 -10.89 35.16
N GLY A 531 -0.44 -11.20 34.58
CA GLY A 531 -0.21 -12.42 33.80
C GLY A 531 -0.69 -12.37 32.37
N THR A 532 -1.14 -11.21 31.92
CA THR A 532 -1.44 -10.90 30.52
C THR A 532 -0.27 -10.13 29.93
N PHE A 533 0.14 -10.52 28.70
CA PHE A 533 1.11 -9.81 27.88
C PHE A 533 0.43 -9.28 26.64
N ALA A 534 0.77 -8.07 26.26
CA ALA A 534 0.37 -7.47 24.98
C ALA A 534 1.63 -7.04 24.23
N ILE A 535 1.70 -7.33 22.95
CA ILE A 535 2.79 -6.94 22.07
C ILE A 535 2.14 -6.28 20.85
N ASP A 536 2.38 -4.99 20.66
CA ASP A 536 1.99 -4.27 19.46
C ASP A 536 3.25 -4.02 18.64
N GLY A 537 3.48 -4.84 17.62
CA GLY A 537 4.72 -4.85 16.85
C GLY A 537 4.48 -4.89 15.35
N ALA A 538 5.35 -4.21 14.61
CA ALA A 538 5.45 -4.32 13.17
C ALA A 538 6.38 -5.49 12.77
N GLY A 539 6.51 -5.75 11.47
CA GLY A 539 7.44 -6.72 10.89
C GLY A 539 6.92 -7.24 9.56
N ALA A 540 7.79 -7.26 8.54
CA ALA A 540 7.40 -7.69 7.20
C ALA A 540 7.11 -9.20 7.11
N ASP A 541 7.88 -10.03 7.78
CA ASP A 541 7.66 -11.49 7.90
C ASP A 541 8.74 -12.14 8.82
N LEU A 542 8.62 -13.49 9.02
CA LEU A 542 9.60 -14.37 9.65
C LEU A 542 9.86 -15.59 8.76
N TYR A 543 10.13 -15.43 7.49
CA TYR A 543 10.33 -16.57 6.60
C TYR A 543 11.37 -16.28 5.52
N TYR A 544 12.24 -17.23 5.20
CA TYR A 544 13.40 -17.11 4.33
C TYR A 544 14.34 -15.96 4.74
N ASP A 545 14.51 -14.94 3.88
CA ASP A 545 15.46 -13.86 4.11
C ASP A 545 14.91 -12.73 4.99
N VAL A 546 13.63 -12.80 5.39
CA VAL A 546 12.99 -11.85 6.30
C VAL A 546 12.88 -12.47 7.68
N ASP A 547 13.26 -11.73 8.72
CA ASP A 547 13.22 -12.20 10.11
C ASP A 547 12.96 -11.01 11.06
N GLU A 548 11.76 -10.39 10.90
CA GLU A 548 11.33 -9.19 11.61
C GLU A 548 10.21 -9.49 12.60
N TYR A 549 10.46 -9.25 13.88
CA TYR A 549 9.52 -9.58 14.94
C TYR A 549 9.69 -8.74 16.21
N SER A 550 8.65 -8.80 17.04
CA SER A 550 8.64 -8.24 18.38
C SER A 550 8.30 -9.34 19.40
N THR A 551 9.05 -9.42 20.51
CA THR A 551 8.90 -10.52 21.47
C THR A 551 9.06 -10.10 22.93
N VAL A 552 8.28 -10.78 23.80
CA VAL A 552 8.48 -10.83 25.25
C VAL A 552 8.96 -12.22 25.59
N TYR A 553 10.17 -12.39 26.11
CA TYR A 553 10.82 -13.68 26.25
C TYR A 553 11.51 -13.90 27.60
N ARG A 554 11.79 -15.17 27.91
CA ARG A 554 12.60 -15.61 29.05
C ARG A 554 13.92 -16.19 28.56
N PRO A 555 15.06 -15.54 28.88
CA PRO A 555 16.35 -16.03 28.41
C PRO A 555 16.70 -17.37 29.04
N GLY A 556 17.19 -18.32 28.22
CA GLY A 556 17.66 -19.61 28.61
C GLY A 556 16.66 -20.51 29.35
N ALA A 557 15.36 -20.25 29.19
CA ALA A 557 14.31 -20.96 29.92
C ALA A 557 13.92 -22.29 29.23
N GLU A 558 13.98 -22.37 27.88
CA GLU A 558 13.68 -23.60 27.16
C GLU A 558 14.81 -24.63 27.30
N HIS A 559 14.46 -25.87 27.66
CA HIS A 559 15.41 -26.96 27.87
C HIS A 559 14.80 -28.30 27.48
N ASP A 560 15.62 -29.36 27.49
CA ASP A 560 15.14 -30.72 27.21
C ASP A 560 14.03 -31.16 28.17
N GLY A 561 12.96 -31.70 27.63
CA GLY A 561 11.76 -32.10 28.35
C GLY A 561 10.78 -30.97 28.69
N SER A 562 11.07 -29.73 28.30
CA SER A 562 10.16 -28.61 28.62
C SER A 562 8.88 -28.62 27.78
N THR A 563 7.83 -28.09 28.37
CA THR A 563 6.55 -27.83 27.75
C THR A 563 6.15 -26.37 27.95
N THR A 564 6.01 -25.65 26.86
CA THR A 564 5.58 -24.24 26.85
C THR A 564 4.14 -24.15 26.38
N VAL A 565 3.28 -23.45 27.13
CA VAL A 565 1.87 -23.25 26.81
C VAL A 565 1.52 -21.77 26.90
N VAL A 566 0.68 -21.32 25.99
CA VAL A 566 0.10 -19.96 26.02
C VAL A 566 -1.31 -19.97 25.44
N LYS A 567 -2.13 -19.03 25.89
CA LYS A 567 -3.42 -18.70 25.31
C LYS A 567 -3.30 -17.36 24.58
N LEU A 568 -3.50 -17.35 23.28
CA LEU A 568 -3.64 -16.16 22.46
C LEU A 568 -5.11 -15.71 22.55
N THR A 569 -5.36 -14.53 23.08
CA THR A 569 -6.73 -14.04 23.35
C THR A 569 -7.24 -13.10 22.27
N ALA A 570 -6.33 -12.39 21.59
CA ALA A 570 -6.62 -11.53 20.46
C ALA A 570 -5.39 -11.36 19.59
N GLN A 571 -5.58 -11.08 18.31
CA GLN A 571 -4.55 -10.68 17.36
C GLN A 571 -5.15 -9.72 16.33
N ALA A 572 -4.48 -8.63 16.05
CA ALA A 572 -4.89 -7.69 15.00
C ALA A 572 -4.72 -8.35 13.61
N PRO A 573 -5.74 -8.34 12.74
CA PRO A 573 -5.69 -8.94 11.42
C PRO A 573 -5.02 -8.00 10.40
N THR A 574 -3.77 -7.62 10.63
CA THR A 574 -2.99 -6.73 9.76
C THR A 574 -2.70 -7.35 8.40
N SER A 575 -2.63 -8.67 8.33
CA SER A 575 -2.48 -9.49 7.14
C SER A 575 -3.04 -10.89 7.40
N GLU A 576 -3.42 -11.63 6.37
CA GLU A 576 -3.78 -13.05 6.50
C GLU A 576 -2.62 -13.91 7.01
N TRP A 577 -1.37 -13.44 6.85
CA TRP A 577 -0.12 -14.06 7.29
C TRP A 577 0.51 -13.39 8.53
N ALA A 578 -0.15 -12.41 9.13
CA ALA A 578 0.29 -11.91 10.43
C ALA A 578 0.46 -13.07 11.40
N LYS A 579 1.53 -13.08 12.18
CA LYS A 579 1.87 -14.21 13.05
C LYS A 579 1.95 -13.79 14.49
N ALA A 580 1.33 -14.56 15.39
CA ALA A 580 1.49 -14.42 16.83
C ALA A 580 1.53 -15.78 17.49
N GLY A 581 2.41 -15.95 18.49
CA GLY A 581 2.53 -17.26 19.13
C GLY A 581 3.78 -17.44 20.00
N ILE A 582 4.33 -18.65 19.96
CA ILE A 582 5.52 -19.05 20.72
C ILE A 582 6.73 -19.07 19.79
N MET A 583 7.82 -18.44 20.23
CA MET A 583 9.12 -18.43 19.57
C MET A 583 10.17 -19.10 20.48
N VAL A 584 11.02 -19.93 19.90
CA VAL A 584 12.22 -20.50 20.55
C VAL A 584 13.42 -20.26 19.65
N ARG A 585 14.55 -19.84 20.27
CA ARG A 585 15.80 -19.58 19.56
C ARG A 585 16.99 -19.70 20.55
N ASN A 586 18.19 -20.05 20.07
CA ASN A 586 19.36 -20.06 20.95
C ASN A 586 19.64 -18.67 21.53
N ASP A 587 19.45 -17.62 20.75
CA ASP A 587 19.51 -16.22 21.18
C ASP A 587 18.49 -15.43 20.39
N ILE A 588 17.41 -15.05 21.03
CA ILE A 588 16.27 -14.32 20.43
C ILE A 588 16.65 -12.90 19.97
N THR A 589 17.75 -12.35 20.48
CA THR A 589 18.21 -11.00 20.13
C THR A 589 19.09 -10.95 18.87
N ARG A 590 19.19 -12.08 18.13
CA ARG A 590 20.03 -12.20 16.94
C ARG A 590 19.25 -12.73 15.73
N PRO A 591 18.36 -11.91 15.15
CA PRO A 591 17.61 -12.27 13.95
C PRO A 591 18.55 -12.68 12.79
N GLY A 592 18.11 -13.64 11.97
CA GLY A 592 18.80 -14.11 10.77
C GLY A 592 20.13 -14.85 10.99
N THR A 593 20.57 -15.06 12.24
CA THR A 593 21.92 -15.61 12.50
C THR A 593 22.01 -16.60 13.67
N SER A 594 20.96 -16.78 14.47
CA SER A 594 20.97 -17.66 15.65
C SER A 594 20.22 -18.95 15.37
N ALA A 595 20.91 -20.06 15.31
CA ALA A 595 20.36 -21.40 15.06
C ALA A 595 19.40 -21.90 16.18
N GLY A 596 18.78 -23.04 15.92
CA GLY A 596 17.78 -23.62 16.81
C GLY A 596 16.51 -22.84 16.87
N TYR A 597 16.13 -22.24 15.74
CA TYR A 597 15.01 -21.31 15.59
C TYR A 597 13.73 -22.03 15.15
N LEU A 598 12.67 -21.78 15.90
CA LEU A 598 11.33 -22.33 15.61
C LEU A 598 10.27 -21.37 16.11
N VAL A 599 9.18 -21.25 15.37
CA VAL A 599 7.95 -20.58 15.81
C VAL A 599 6.74 -21.50 15.66
N LEU A 600 5.86 -21.45 16.66
CA LEU A 600 4.52 -22.01 16.62
C LEU A 600 3.53 -20.85 16.72
N ALA A 601 2.82 -20.56 15.64
CA ALA A 601 2.01 -19.37 15.51
C ALA A 601 0.60 -19.66 15.03
N GLU A 602 -0.29 -18.72 15.29
CA GLU A 602 -1.55 -18.55 14.60
C GLU A 602 -1.42 -17.41 13.59
N ALA A 603 -1.97 -17.60 12.38
CA ALA A 603 -2.08 -16.60 11.33
C ALA A 603 -3.57 -16.42 10.95
N PRO A 604 -4.12 -15.19 10.96
CA PRO A 604 -5.58 -14.95 10.86
C PRO A 604 -6.25 -15.59 9.64
N GLY A 605 -5.59 -15.59 8.48
CA GLY A 605 -6.13 -16.17 7.24
C GLY A 605 -5.63 -17.57 6.92
N LYS A 606 -4.61 -18.09 7.65
CA LYS A 606 -3.92 -19.36 7.32
C LYS A 606 -3.97 -20.41 8.42
N GLY A 607 -4.50 -20.07 9.59
CA GLY A 607 -4.60 -20.99 10.73
C GLY A 607 -3.29 -21.18 11.47
N TYR A 608 -3.08 -22.39 12.02
CA TYR A 608 -1.93 -22.68 12.86
C TYR A 608 -0.76 -23.17 12.03
N VAL A 609 0.45 -22.60 12.27
CA VAL A 609 1.67 -22.94 11.57
C VAL A 609 2.81 -23.25 12.56
N LEU A 610 3.61 -24.26 12.23
CA LEU A 610 4.91 -24.52 12.83
C LEU A 610 5.96 -24.24 11.75
N GLN A 611 6.84 -23.27 11.97
CA GLN A 611 7.94 -22.95 11.05
C GLN A 611 9.27 -23.12 11.77
N TRP A 612 10.29 -23.58 11.05
CA TRP A 612 11.60 -23.85 11.68
C TRP A 612 12.76 -23.67 10.70
N ASP A 613 13.93 -23.44 11.28
CA ASP A 613 15.24 -23.43 10.65
C ASP A 613 15.69 -24.90 10.45
N SER A 614 15.72 -25.38 9.21
CA SER A 614 16.01 -26.79 8.92
C SER A 614 17.49 -27.09 8.70
N ASP A 615 18.30 -26.09 8.37
CA ASP A 615 19.73 -26.25 8.08
C ASP A 615 20.65 -25.60 9.13
N GLY A 616 20.14 -24.80 10.05
CA GLY A 616 20.86 -24.19 11.16
C GLY A 616 21.51 -22.85 10.84
N ASP A 617 21.08 -22.18 9.77
CA ASP A 617 21.60 -20.88 9.39
C ASP A 617 20.99 -19.71 10.17
N GLY A 618 19.92 -19.98 10.92
CA GLY A 618 19.19 -19.01 11.74
C GLY A 618 18.01 -18.36 11.05
N LYS A 619 17.53 -18.92 9.93
CA LYS A 619 16.35 -18.46 9.19
C LYS A 619 15.28 -19.54 9.15
N LEU A 620 14.00 -19.15 9.13
CA LEU A 620 12.91 -20.11 8.96
C LEU A 620 12.75 -20.44 7.47
N ASP A 621 12.96 -21.69 7.10
CA ASP A 621 12.93 -22.18 5.71
C ASP A 621 11.98 -23.37 5.49
N SER A 622 11.43 -23.93 6.57
CA SER A 622 10.56 -25.10 6.54
C SER A 622 9.30 -24.87 7.36
N ASN A 623 8.21 -25.54 6.98
CA ASN A 623 6.94 -25.40 7.69
C ASN A 623 6.05 -26.64 7.66
N SER A 624 5.13 -26.70 8.64
CA SER A 624 3.97 -27.61 8.70
C SER A 624 2.76 -26.81 9.22
N SER A 625 1.57 -27.09 8.72
CA SER A 625 0.36 -26.36 9.13
C SER A 625 -0.80 -27.30 9.42
N ALA A 626 -1.62 -26.94 10.41
CA ALA A 626 -2.95 -27.49 10.60
C ALA A 626 -3.96 -26.44 10.13
N ALA A 627 -4.79 -26.80 9.16
CA ALA A 627 -5.84 -25.92 8.72
C ALA A 627 -6.79 -25.58 9.87
N ASN A 628 -7.24 -24.35 9.95
CA ASN A 628 -8.35 -24.00 10.82
C ASN A 628 -9.53 -24.89 10.48
N GLN A 629 -10.03 -25.62 11.44
CA GLN A 629 -11.16 -26.51 11.21
C GLN A 629 -12.39 -25.71 10.78
N GLY A 630 -12.57 -25.57 9.46
CA GLY A 630 -13.85 -25.19 8.85
C GLY A 630 -14.03 -23.79 8.29
N SER A 631 -13.10 -22.84 8.51
CA SER A 631 -13.30 -21.51 7.91
C SER A 631 -12.01 -20.73 7.86
N GLY A 632 -11.23 -20.65 7.02
CA GLY A 632 -10.05 -19.79 6.75
C GLY A 632 -9.77 -18.57 7.65
N SER A 633 -10.47 -18.38 8.75
CA SER A 633 -10.28 -17.27 9.71
C SER A 633 -9.95 -17.79 11.10
N ALA A 634 -9.00 -17.15 11.77
CA ALA A 634 -8.65 -17.42 13.16
C ALA A 634 -9.86 -17.19 14.10
N THR A 635 -10.02 -18.06 15.09
CA THR A 635 -11.02 -17.89 16.15
C THR A 635 -10.32 -17.72 17.49
N TYR A 636 -10.50 -16.58 18.12
CA TYR A 636 -9.96 -16.32 19.45
C TYR A 636 -11.00 -16.59 20.54
N PRO A 637 -10.59 -17.05 21.73
CA PRO A 637 -9.21 -17.36 22.10
C PRO A 637 -8.76 -18.74 21.55
N SER A 638 -7.46 -18.86 21.30
CA SER A 638 -6.81 -20.13 20.96
C SER A 638 -5.65 -20.43 21.90
N TRP A 639 -5.24 -21.72 21.96
CA TRP A 639 -4.11 -22.15 22.79
C TRP A 639 -3.05 -22.81 21.93
N LEU A 640 -1.78 -22.47 22.24
CA LEU A 640 -0.62 -23.05 21.61
C LEU A 640 0.19 -23.81 22.68
N ARG A 641 0.69 -24.98 22.33
CA ARG A 641 1.58 -25.79 23.17
C ARG A 641 2.75 -26.30 22.36
N LEU A 642 3.95 -26.02 22.84
CA LEU A 642 5.20 -26.49 22.27
C LEU A 642 5.87 -27.45 23.27
N VAL A 643 6.26 -28.63 22.82
CA VAL A 643 6.94 -29.67 23.61
C VAL A 643 8.29 -29.93 22.99
N ARG A 644 9.36 -29.88 23.82
CA ARG A 644 10.73 -30.18 23.42
C ARG A 644 11.16 -31.57 23.95
N ASP A 645 11.75 -32.37 23.08
CA ASP A 645 12.41 -33.67 23.38
C ASP A 645 13.76 -33.70 22.66
N GLY A 646 14.82 -33.41 23.38
CA GLY A 646 16.16 -33.24 22.84
C GLY A 646 16.22 -32.05 21.86
N SER A 647 16.49 -32.33 20.59
CA SER A 647 16.44 -31.35 19.49
C SER A 647 15.12 -31.39 18.70
N THR A 648 14.15 -32.20 19.11
CA THR A 648 12.87 -32.36 18.44
C THR A 648 11.80 -31.57 19.18
N TYR A 649 11.00 -30.81 18.40
CA TYR A 649 9.88 -30.01 18.88
C TYR A 649 8.59 -30.51 18.27
N THR A 650 7.53 -30.54 19.08
CA THR A 650 6.18 -30.87 18.61
C THR A 650 5.26 -29.74 19.02
N GLY A 651 4.66 -29.10 18.02
CA GLY A 651 3.67 -28.02 18.16
C GLY A 651 2.23 -28.54 18.14
N TYR A 652 1.40 -28.00 19.04
CA TYR A 652 -0.02 -28.32 19.13
C TYR A 652 -0.85 -27.03 19.24
N CYS A 653 -2.07 -27.06 18.71
CA CYS A 653 -3.10 -26.05 18.91
C CYS A 653 -4.35 -26.62 19.59
N SER A 654 -5.15 -25.74 20.18
CA SER A 654 -6.43 -26.10 20.81
C SER A 654 -7.37 -24.90 20.84
N THR A 655 -8.68 -25.16 20.74
CA THR A 655 -9.73 -24.15 20.90
C THR A 655 -10.35 -24.13 22.30
N ASP A 656 -10.05 -25.14 23.14
CA ASP A 656 -10.59 -25.30 24.51
C ASP A 656 -9.51 -25.41 25.61
N GLY A 657 -8.23 -25.48 25.22
CA GLY A 657 -7.08 -25.65 26.12
C GLY A 657 -6.93 -27.08 26.70
N THR A 658 -7.80 -28.00 26.31
CA THR A 658 -7.82 -29.39 26.82
C THR A 658 -7.64 -30.43 25.73
N THR A 659 -8.30 -30.24 24.59
CA THR A 659 -8.21 -31.13 23.41
C THR A 659 -7.15 -30.55 22.47
N TRP A 660 -6.09 -31.31 22.20
CA TRP A 660 -4.92 -30.84 21.46
C TRP A 660 -4.80 -31.50 20.10
N THR A 661 -4.65 -30.70 19.06
CA THR A 661 -4.38 -31.11 17.69
C THR A 661 -2.90 -30.80 17.37
N GLN A 662 -2.17 -31.78 16.85
CA GLN A 662 -0.78 -31.54 16.44
C GLN A 662 -0.74 -30.68 15.16
N VAL A 663 0.00 -29.60 15.23
CA VAL A 663 0.28 -28.70 14.09
C VAL A 663 1.46 -29.24 13.27
N GLY A 664 2.51 -29.68 13.96
CA GLY A 664 3.68 -30.24 13.29
C GLY A 664 4.73 -30.77 14.27
N ARG A 665 5.79 -31.38 13.70
CA ARG A 665 6.96 -31.86 14.43
C ARG A 665 8.20 -31.58 13.61
N ALA A 666 9.23 -31.02 14.26
CA ALA A 666 10.49 -30.67 13.62
C ALA A 666 11.67 -31.09 14.49
N THR A 667 12.78 -31.53 13.88
CA THR A 667 14.06 -31.74 14.54
C THR A 667 15.03 -30.69 14.02
N LEU A 668 15.55 -29.88 14.94
CA LEU A 668 16.37 -28.72 14.60
C LEU A 668 17.86 -29.05 14.72
N PRO A 669 18.70 -28.57 13.83
CA PRO A 669 20.14 -28.57 13.99
C PRO A 669 20.60 -27.49 14.98
N GLY A 670 21.77 -27.66 15.59
CA GLY A 670 22.43 -26.62 16.37
C GLY A 670 21.72 -26.16 17.65
N VAL A 671 20.77 -26.95 18.17
CA VAL A 671 20.00 -26.61 19.38
C VAL A 671 20.89 -26.56 20.61
N ALA A 672 20.91 -25.43 21.32
CA ALA A 672 21.61 -25.27 22.60
C ALA A 672 20.89 -26.04 23.73
N ALA A 673 21.63 -26.44 24.76
CA ALA A 673 21.05 -27.12 25.93
C ALA A 673 19.97 -26.27 26.63
N ARG A 674 20.14 -24.95 26.60
CA ARG A 674 19.16 -23.95 27.03
C ARG A 674 19.00 -22.93 25.92
N GLN A 675 17.76 -22.57 25.63
CA GLN A 675 17.39 -21.60 24.61
C GLN A 675 16.48 -20.53 25.23
N ASP A 676 16.40 -19.43 24.55
CA ASP A 676 15.38 -18.41 24.84
C ASP A 676 14.03 -18.89 24.35
N VAL A 677 12.97 -18.59 25.10
CA VAL A 677 11.58 -18.87 24.71
C VAL A 677 10.71 -17.68 25.07
N GLY A 678 9.83 -17.30 24.13
CA GLY A 678 8.97 -16.13 24.31
C GLY A 678 7.69 -16.17 23.51
N LEU A 679 6.93 -15.11 23.72
CA LEU A 679 5.74 -14.75 22.96
C LEU A 679 6.17 -13.75 21.89
N PHE A 680 5.67 -13.89 20.68
CA PHE A 680 6.06 -12.99 19.60
C PHE A 680 4.86 -12.56 18.76
N THR A 681 5.03 -11.44 18.05
CA THR A 681 4.18 -11.03 16.93
C THR A 681 5.03 -10.50 15.79
N SER A 682 4.51 -10.67 14.57
CA SER A 682 4.92 -9.99 13.33
C SER A 682 3.66 -9.67 12.56
N SER A 683 3.47 -8.41 12.23
CA SER A 683 2.24 -7.94 11.55
C SER A 683 2.12 -8.38 10.10
N HIS A 684 3.19 -8.93 9.53
CA HIS A 684 3.34 -9.20 8.09
C HIS A 684 3.19 -7.92 7.25
N SER A 685 3.60 -6.79 7.82
CA SER A 685 3.65 -5.45 7.20
C SER A 685 4.76 -4.63 7.88
N ALA A 686 5.71 -4.13 7.09
CA ALA A 686 6.82 -3.31 7.62
C ALA A 686 6.36 -1.95 8.16
N GLY A 687 5.23 -1.43 7.65
CA GLY A 687 4.70 -0.09 7.97
C GLY A 687 3.58 -0.07 9.00
N THR A 688 3.01 -1.23 9.37
CA THR A 688 1.83 -1.30 10.24
C THR A 688 2.08 -2.21 11.42
N SER A 689 1.91 -1.71 12.64
CA SER A 689 1.97 -2.58 13.83
C SER A 689 0.64 -3.31 14.06
N GLY A 690 0.73 -4.50 14.66
CA GLY A 690 -0.42 -5.30 15.05
C GLY A 690 -0.30 -5.78 16.49
N GLU A 691 -1.34 -5.52 17.29
CA GLU A 691 -1.38 -5.96 18.69
C GLU A 691 -1.80 -7.43 18.79
N ALA A 692 -1.06 -8.20 19.60
CA ALA A 692 -1.39 -9.55 19.99
C ALA A 692 -1.41 -9.68 21.52
N ASP A 693 -2.46 -10.28 22.07
CA ASP A 693 -2.69 -10.44 23.50
C ASP A 693 -2.57 -11.88 23.95
N PHE A 694 -1.78 -12.11 24.98
CA PHE A 694 -1.47 -13.42 25.49
C PHE A 694 -1.76 -13.55 26.99
N THR A 695 -2.30 -14.69 27.41
CA THR A 695 -2.48 -15.05 28.83
C THR A 695 -2.00 -16.47 29.10
N GLY A 696 -1.78 -16.81 30.38
CA GLY A 696 -1.46 -18.16 30.79
C GLY A 696 -0.15 -18.69 30.20
N PHE A 697 0.84 -17.82 29.92
CA PHE A 697 2.17 -18.22 29.49
C PHE A 697 2.86 -18.98 30.60
N THR A 698 3.05 -20.29 30.42
CA THR A 698 3.68 -21.20 31.35
C THR A 698 4.74 -22.03 30.66
N GLN A 699 5.76 -22.41 31.46
CA GLN A 699 6.80 -23.32 31.04
C GLN A 699 7.10 -24.28 32.20
N SER A 700 7.02 -25.57 31.93
CA SER A 700 7.24 -26.65 32.88
C SER A 700 8.32 -27.59 32.40
#